data_5dcc06f2c68e186dd3d83f9d8621d1e8
#
_entry.id   5dcc06f2c68e186dd3d83f9d8621d1e8
#
_cell.length_a   1.000
_cell.length_b   1.000
_cell.length_c   1.000
_cell.angle_alpha   90.00
_cell.angle_beta   90.00
_cell.angle_gamma   90.00
#
_symmetry.space_group_name_H-M   'P 1'
#
loop_
_entity.id
_entity.type
_entity.pdbx_description
1 polymer ?
#
loop_
_entity_poly.entity_id
_entity_poly.type
_entity_poly.pdbx_seq_one_letter_code
_entity_poly.pdbx_strand_id
1 'polypeptide(L)'
;MARTNLYMKYYSLPIDQPFTHTLHRPRVQGKFLYVGGEKLFICGTAYGAFPPNSTGHQFPEPSQVESDFALMRQAGINTILTYTVPPLSLLDQAAENGLRVIVNVPWMSHVCFLDHAGARREIRQQVRQGIASCRRHQALSIYCVAKEIPPPIVRWYGRKKVERFLQDLCHVAKDQDPDCLLSYTNFPTTEYLELPFLDVATFNVYLHQRPAFCAYLSRLQHLAGELPLVLTEFGMCSFRHSRDGQAAFLEWQMEEIFNHGLAGGVVFSWTDPFFQDGCLIDEWGFGLVDADRKPKPSFEVVRRRFMGEVPFSPDRRWPKISVVVATYNAAHTLDDCLASLLHLRYPNYEVIVVNDGSTDGSDAIIQRYPFRAITTPNRGVSAARNEGMRAATGEIVAYIDSDARADRDWLSYVAATFLESNVVGVGGPNLLPPEDNWVANCVYRSPGGPTQVMLNDQAAEHIPGCNMAFWKRDLEDIGGFDPIFTKAGDDVDICWRLLERGYQIGFNPSALVWHHRRPSARNYWRQQVGYGFAETLLEKKHPNKFNPWGHTIWAGRIYGPYPFFRLFGQPLIYEGLWGSAGFQSMYDPKGGGIFSFLPRSMEWHVALGLFAFLGFFTPWALLPFAAGVAYTAWYCLVCAAQANLRSLTAPTVSLRWIHRLRSRAMIAWLHFLEPLARDWGRVKGGLTPWRCTPTNGDANLCASRWWQRWHPLRRTVGWALPGSTELEKHSFLDRLTKQLSASGHAVGWNSEWQNWDLKIRRGALGEVLLRMVVEYHGGPRRMARLSATIRPLKFFYWVQGATAIFGMVMGVLGLPVPYLLSLGLFALLWIACTAEANRLETGVVGASTEVVRQLELERRNVR
;
A
#
# COMPACT_ATOMS: atom_id res chain seq x y z
N MET A 1 38.03 14.93 11.30
CA MET A 1 38.64 13.71 11.89
C MET A 1 38.09 13.32 13.26
N ALA A 2 37.17 14.05 13.90
CA ALA A 2 36.64 13.71 15.23
C ALA A 2 35.25 13.01 15.24
N ARG A 3 34.63 12.78 14.08
CA ARG A 3 33.31 12.15 13.97
C ARG A 3 33.32 10.66 13.61
N THR A 4 34.44 10.10 13.19
CA THR A 4 34.56 8.68 12.78
C THR A 4 34.71 7.72 13.98
N ASN A 5 34.99 8.21 15.18
CA ASN A 5 35.25 7.39 16.37
C ASN A 5 34.01 7.10 17.24
N LEU A 6 32.82 7.66 16.93
CA LEU A 6 31.61 7.34 17.69
C LEU A 6 30.85 6.12 17.11
N TYR A 7 31.11 5.76 15.87
CA TYR A 7 30.44 4.65 15.18
C TYR A 7 30.95 3.25 15.58
N MET A 8 32.19 3.16 16.07
CA MET A 8 32.80 1.87 16.37
C MET A 8 32.54 1.31 17.79
N LYS A 9 31.76 1.97 18.63
CA LYS A 9 31.69 1.63 20.07
C LYS A 9 30.49 0.79 20.51
N TYR A 10 29.55 0.46 19.60
CA TYR A 10 28.29 -0.19 20.01
C TYR A 10 28.00 -1.59 19.46
N TYR A 11 28.85 -2.15 18.57
CA TYR A 11 28.59 -3.45 17.95
C TYR A 11 29.68 -4.52 18.08
N SER A 12 30.75 -4.27 18.76
CA SER A 12 31.73 -5.29 19.15
C SER A 12 31.66 -5.55 20.66
N LEU A 13 30.61 -6.24 21.09
CA LEU A 13 30.64 -6.86 22.39
C LEU A 13 31.56 -8.09 22.32
N PRO A 14 32.54 -8.25 23.21
CA PRO A 14 33.36 -9.45 23.30
C PRO A 14 32.44 -10.66 23.57
N ILE A 15 32.66 -11.75 22.86
CA ILE A 15 31.90 -13.00 22.96
C ILE A 15 31.91 -13.62 24.37
N ASP A 16 32.75 -13.15 25.26
CA ASP A 16 33.04 -13.75 26.59
C ASP A 16 32.46 -12.98 27.80
N GLN A 17 31.58 -11.97 27.59
CA GLN A 17 30.93 -11.36 28.76
C GLN A 17 29.51 -11.93 28.92
N PRO A 18 29.13 -12.36 30.15
CA PRO A 18 27.73 -12.77 30.39
C PRO A 18 26.78 -11.58 30.10
N PHE A 19 25.73 -11.85 29.36
CA PHE A 19 24.68 -10.86 29.04
C PHE A 19 24.01 -10.41 30.34
N THR A 20 24.45 -9.27 30.91
CA THR A 20 23.85 -8.69 32.12
C THR A 20 22.68 -7.75 31.84
N HIS A 21 22.23 -7.63 30.57
CA HIS A 21 21.12 -6.78 30.24
C HIS A 21 19.79 -7.58 30.28
N THR A 22 18.89 -7.18 31.18
CA THR A 22 17.52 -7.65 31.21
C THR A 22 16.88 -7.42 29.85
N LEU A 23 16.41 -8.50 29.21
CA LEU A 23 15.65 -8.42 27.96
C LEU A 23 14.36 -7.62 28.22
N HIS A 24 14.06 -6.69 27.33
CA HIS A 24 12.79 -5.99 27.34
C HIS A 24 11.92 -6.46 26.17
N ARG A 25 10.63 -6.59 26.45
CA ARG A 25 9.65 -6.95 25.41
C ARG A 25 9.60 -5.86 24.34
N PRO A 26 9.50 -6.21 23.06
CA PRO A 26 9.43 -5.24 21.97
C PRO A 26 8.08 -4.50 21.98
N ARG A 27 8.11 -3.27 21.45
CA ARG A 27 6.92 -2.44 21.18
C ARG A 27 6.87 -2.11 19.71
N VAL A 28 5.66 -1.93 19.17
CA VAL A 28 5.44 -1.49 17.80
C VAL A 28 5.48 0.03 17.74
N GLN A 29 6.28 0.56 16.81
CA GLN A 29 6.25 1.97 16.44
C GLN A 29 6.31 2.09 14.92
N GLY A 30 5.18 2.46 14.30
CA GLY A 30 5.03 2.44 12.85
C GLY A 30 5.25 1.03 12.29
N LYS A 31 6.10 0.93 11.29
CA LYS A 31 6.37 -0.32 10.57
C LYS A 31 7.49 -1.18 11.18
N PHE A 32 7.96 -0.86 12.38
CA PHE A 32 9.09 -1.54 13.01
C PHE A 32 8.82 -1.92 14.47
N LEU A 33 9.61 -2.85 14.96
CA LEU A 33 9.70 -3.23 16.37
C LEU A 33 10.80 -2.42 17.04
N TYR A 34 10.60 -2.07 18.31
CA TYR A 34 11.56 -1.30 19.11
C TYR A 34 11.75 -1.89 20.48
N VAL A 35 12.99 -1.85 20.97
CA VAL A 35 13.40 -2.20 22.34
C VAL A 35 14.32 -1.11 22.85
N GLY A 36 13.99 -0.49 23.98
CA GLY A 36 14.84 0.55 24.58
C GLY A 36 15.08 1.77 23.69
N GLY A 37 14.18 2.06 22.73
CA GLY A 37 14.33 3.17 21.78
C GLY A 37 15.12 2.83 20.50
N GLU A 38 15.69 1.62 20.40
CA GLU A 38 16.36 1.13 19.19
C GLU A 38 15.45 0.16 18.40
N LYS A 39 15.60 0.16 17.07
CA LYS A 39 14.88 -0.79 16.20
C LYS A 39 15.38 -2.20 16.45
N LEU A 40 14.45 -3.12 16.60
CA LEU A 40 14.68 -4.55 16.64
C LEU A 40 14.33 -5.16 15.29
N PHE A 41 15.31 -5.66 14.57
CA PHE A 41 15.09 -6.54 13.42
C PHE A 41 15.08 -7.99 13.89
N ILE A 42 14.05 -8.75 13.49
CA ILE A 42 13.96 -10.18 13.78
C ILE A 42 14.95 -10.91 12.86
N CYS A 43 16.01 -11.42 13.46
CA CYS A 43 16.98 -12.34 12.86
C CYS A 43 16.72 -13.70 13.47
N GLY A 44 15.77 -14.47 12.93
CA GLY A 44 15.19 -15.63 13.61
C GLY A 44 15.41 -16.96 12.92
N THR A 45 15.18 -18.04 13.69
CA THR A 45 15.02 -19.40 13.17
C THR A 45 13.84 -20.12 13.83
N ALA A 46 13.16 -21.01 13.09
CA ALA A 46 12.15 -21.87 13.66
C ALA A 46 12.79 -22.98 14.51
N TYR A 47 12.35 -23.11 15.75
CA TYR A 47 12.87 -24.08 16.70
C TYR A 47 11.81 -25.13 17.03
N GLY A 48 11.92 -26.25 16.35
CA GLY A 48 10.98 -27.37 16.46
C GLY A 48 9.99 -27.37 15.26
N ALA A 49 8.88 -28.16 15.29
CA ALA A 49 8.51 -29.00 16.42
C ALA A 49 9.41 -30.25 16.53
N PHE A 50 9.63 -30.70 17.76
CA PHE A 50 10.40 -31.90 18.09
C PHE A 50 9.50 -33.01 18.65
N PRO A 51 9.93 -34.27 18.63
CA PRO A 51 9.29 -35.31 19.44
C PRO A 51 9.21 -34.89 20.91
N PRO A 52 8.18 -35.35 21.66
CA PRO A 52 8.06 -35.07 23.08
C PRO A 52 9.28 -35.57 23.85
N ASN A 53 9.81 -34.74 24.72
CA ASN A 53 10.92 -35.09 25.63
C ASN A 53 10.42 -35.87 26.85
N SER A 54 11.31 -36.14 27.79
CA SER A 54 11.03 -36.90 29.05
C SER A 54 9.89 -36.28 29.89
N THR A 55 9.67 -34.96 29.76
CA THR A 55 8.58 -34.19 30.44
C THR A 55 7.32 -34.04 29.61
N GLY A 56 7.27 -34.61 28.40
CA GLY A 56 6.14 -34.55 27.49
C GLY A 56 6.03 -33.26 26.66
N HIS A 57 7.01 -32.35 26.75
CA HIS A 57 7.08 -31.14 25.92
C HIS A 57 7.74 -31.44 24.56
N GLN A 58 7.23 -30.87 23.48
CA GLN A 58 7.76 -31.01 22.12
C GLN A 58 9.01 -30.14 21.90
N PHE A 59 10.01 -30.30 22.77
CA PHE A 59 11.30 -29.65 22.73
C PHE A 59 12.40 -30.65 23.11
N PRO A 60 13.66 -30.42 22.71
CA PRO A 60 14.76 -31.25 23.15
C PRO A 60 14.96 -31.21 24.68
N GLU A 61 15.76 -32.13 25.20
CA GLU A 61 16.19 -32.08 26.60
C GLU A 61 16.94 -30.80 26.91
N PRO A 62 16.88 -30.26 28.16
CA PRO A 62 17.44 -28.96 28.52
C PRO A 62 18.90 -28.73 28.15
N SER A 63 19.74 -29.78 28.26
CA SER A 63 21.15 -29.69 27.85
C SER A 63 21.35 -29.50 26.35
N GLN A 64 20.48 -30.11 25.53
CA GLN A 64 20.50 -29.90 24.09
C GLN A 64 19.98 -28.49 23.72
N VAL A 65 18.98 -28.00 24.43
CA VAL A 65 18.49 -26.64 24.26
C VAL A 65 19.58 -25.61 24.54
N GLU A 66 20.35 -25.78 25.61
CA GLU A 66 21.47 -24.93 25.97
C GLU A 66 22.53 -24.89 24.85
N SER A 67 22.88 -26.06 24.32
CA SER A 67 23.83 -26.19 23.21
C SER A 67 23.33 -25.55 21.93
N ASP A 68 22.03 -25.76 21.57
CA ASP A 68 21.38 -25.19 20.40
C ASP A 68 21.36 -23.66 20.52
N PHE A 69 20.99 -23.12 21.68
CA PHE A 69 20.90 -21.66 21.89
C PHE A 69 22.27 -20.97 21.89
N ALA A 70 23.29 -21.62 22.44
CA ALA A 70 24.67 -21.15 22.35
C ALA A 70 25.14 -21.05 20.89
N LEU A 71 24.83 -22.06 20.08
CA LEU A 71 25.18 -22.08 18.66
C LEU A 71 24.36 -21.05 17.85
N MET A 72 23.05 -20.85 18.15
CA MET A 72 22.23 -19.81 17.56
C MET A 72 22.80 -18.40 17.84
N ARG A 73 23.26 -18.16 19.08
CA ARG A 73 23.88 -16.89 19.44
C ARG A 73 25.14 -16.63 18.62
N GLN A 74 25.96 -17.66 18.38
CA GLN A 74 27.15 -17.56 17.51
C GLN A 74 26.77 -17.21 16.06
N ALA A 75 25.57 -17.61 15.61
CA ALA A 75 25.06 -17.25 14.30
C ALA A 75 24.39 -15.86 14.24
N GLY A 76 24.38 -15.09 15.34
CA GLY A 76 23.68 -13.79 15.36
C GLY A 76 22.14 -13.90 15.38
N ILE A 77 21.61 -15.09 15.63
CA ILE A 77 20.16 -15.30 15.78
C ILE A 77 19.74 -14.65 17.10
N ASN A 78 18.73 -13.82 17.05
CA ASN A 78 18.18 -13.10 18.20
C ASN A 78 16.74 -13.51 18.56
N THR A 79 16.12 -14.35 17.75
CA THR A 79 14.72 -14.72 17.92
C THR A 79 14.51 -16.18 17.48
N ILE A 80 13.76 -16.95 18.25
CA ILE A 80 13.25 -18.26 17.85
C ILE A 80 11.74 -18.22 17.68
N LEU A 81 11.22 -19.06 16.79
CA LEU A 81 9.79 -19.31 16.62
C LEU A 81 9.48 -20.71 17.06
N THR A 82 8.48 -20.87 17.95
CA THR A 82 8.03 -22.18 18.44
C THR A 82 6.64 -22.52 17.91
N TYR A 83 6.40 -23.79 17.62
CA TYR A 83 5.10 -24.29 17.13
C TYR A 83 4.16 -24.77 18.23
N THR A 84 4.68 -24.90 19.42
CA THR A 84 3.94 -25.22 20.64
C THR A 84 4.27 -24.19 21.71
N VAL A 85 3.43 -24.13 22.74
CA VAL A 85 3.66 -23.24 23.87
C VAL A 85 4.86 -23.74 24.67
N PRO A 86 5.94 -22.97 24.79
CA PRO A 86 7.14 -23.41 25.48
C PRO A 86 6.95 -23.43 27.01
N PRO A 87 7.64 -24.33 27.72
CA PRO A 87 7.72 -24.28 29.18
C PRO A 87 8.52 -23.07 29.62
N LEU A 88 8.31 -22.63 30.87
CA LEU A 88 9.05 -21.47 31.44
C LEU A 88 10.56 -21.67 31.43
N SER A 89 11.03 -22.89 31.68
CA SER A 89 12.46 -23.22 31.64
C SER A 89 13.10 -22.93 30.28
N LEU A 90 12.39 -23.17 29.17
CA LEU A 90 12.90 -22.84 27.84
C LEU A 90 12.92 -21.32 27.62
N LEU A 91 11.92 -20.60 28.13
CA LEU A 91 11.91 -19.14 28.06
C LEU A 91 13.04 -18.52 28.89
N ASP A 92 13.33 -19.07 30.07
CA ASP A 92 14.44 -18.66 30.92
C ASP A 92 15.79 -18.87 30.21
N GLN A 93 16.02 -20.07 29.64
CA GLN A 93 17.21 -20.35 28.83
C GLN A 93 17.32 -19.45 27.60
N ALA A 94 16.21 -19.14 26.94
CA ALA A 94 16.20 -18.20 25.83
C ALA A 94 16.61 -16.77 26.30
N ALA A 95 16.09 -16.33 27.44
CA ALA A 95 16.43 -15.04 28.02
C ALA A 95 17.93 -14.95 28.40
N GLU A 96 18.47 -15.98 29.01
CA GLU A 96 19.89 -16.07 29.38
C GLU A 96 20.82 -16.01 28.17
N ASN A 97 20.36 -16.55 27.02
CA ASN A 97 21.10 -16.49 25.76
C ASN A 97 20.77 -15.25 24.90
N GLY A 98 19.98 -14.29 25.42
CA GLY A 98 19.60 -13.10 24.68
C GLY A 98 18.60 -13.33 23.53
N LEU A 99 17.96 -14.51 23.50
CA LEU A 99 17.00 -14.90 22.48
C LEU A 99 15.58 -14.47 22.85
N ARG A 100 14.87 -13.95 21.88
CA ARG A 100 13.41 -13.69 21.97
C ARG A 100 12.62 -14.85 21.40
N VAL A 101 11.38 -14.97 21.82
CA VAL A 101 10.52 -16.08 21.40
C VAL A 101 9.24 -15.57 20.78
N ILE A 102 8.95 -16.04 19.55
CA ILE A 102 7.65 -15.93 18.90
C ILE A 102 6.92 -17.25 19.14
N VAL A 103 5.74 -17.21 19.74
CA VAL A 103 4.98 -18.39 20.11
C VAL A 103 3.78 -18.57 19.21
N ASN A 104 3.71 -19.67 18.45
CA ASN A 104 2.48 -20.12 17.84
C ASN A 104 1.65 -20.89 18.87
N VAL A 105 0.42 -20.44 19.10
CA VAL A 105 -0.52 -21.16 19.97
C VAL A 105 -1.22 -22.23 19.14
N PRO A 106 -0.96 -23.53 19.39
CA PRO A 106 -1.49 -24.59 18.56
C PRO A 106 -2.97 -24.85 18.82
N TRP A 107 -3.74 -25.01 17.75
CA TRP A 107 -5.08 -25.54 17.76
C TRP A 107 -5.46 -26.06 16.36
N MET A 108 -6.50 -26.89 16.26
CA MET A 108 -6.88 -27.54 15.02
C MET A 108 -7.57 -26.58 14.04
N SER A 109 -6.79 -25.86 13.23
CA SER A 109 -7.28 -24.87 12.24
C SER A 109 -7.79 -25.50 10.93
N HIS A 110 -7.47 -26.76 10.68
CA HIS A 110 -7.82 -27.49 9.45
C HIS A 110 -9.18 -28.19 9.47
N VAL A 111 -9.92 -28.10 10.56
CA VAL A 111 -11.28 -28.66 10.71
C VAL A 111 -12.33 -27.56 10.71
N CYS A 112 -13.61 -27.93 10.59
CA CYS A 112 -14.72 -26.98 10.65
C CYS A 112 -14.97 -26.49 12.08
N PHE A 113 -14.08 -25.69 12.61
CA PHE A 113 -14.00 -25.27 14.01
C PHE A 113 -15.10 -24.28 14.46
N LEU A 114 -15.79 -23.58 13.53
CA LEU A 114 -16.87 -22.66 13.90
C LEU A 114 -18.27 -23.32 13.98
N ASP A 115 -18.43 -24.58 13.54
CA ASP A 115 -19.74 -25.22 13.50
C ASP A 115 -20.24 -25.61 14.91
N HIS A 116 -19.31 -25.96 15.81
CA HIS A 116 -19.65 -26.42 17.16
C HIS A 116 -19.24 -25.40 18.24
N ALA A 117 -20.18 -25.05 19.12
CA ALA A 117 -19.91 -24.16 20.26
C ALA A 117 -18.84 -24.73 21.22
N GLY A 118 -18.76 -26.04 21.34
CA GLY A 118 -17.71 -26.77 22.11
C GLY A 118 -16.33 -26.46 21.56
N ALA A 119 -16.08 -26.69 20.28
CA ALA A 119 -14.80 -26.44 19.63
C ALA A 119 -14.36 -24.96 19.79
N ARG A 120 -15.28 -24.02 19.58
CA ARG A 120 -14.98 -22.58 19.79
C ARG A 120 -14.58 -22.25 21.23
N ARG A 121 -15.21 -22.90 22.22
CA ARG A 121 -14.86 -22.71 23.65
C ARG A 121 -13.50 -23.32 23.96
N GLU A 122 -13.24 -24.50 23.45
CA GLU A 122 -11.96 -25.19 23.60
C GLU A 122 -10.80 -24.39 23.03
N ILE A 123 -10.91 -23.90 21.77
CA ILE A 123 -9.89 -23.05 21.14
C ILE A 123 -9.62 -21.79 21.99
N ARG A 124 -10.69 -21.10 22.47
CA ARG A 124 -10.50 -19.94 23.35
C ARG A 124 -9.78 -20.31 24.65
N GLN A 125 -10.05 -21.49 25.20
CA GLN A 125 -9.40 -21.96 26.40
C GLN A 125 -7.94 -22.30 26.15
N GLN A 126 -7.61 -22.97 25.03
CA GLN A 126 -6.24 -23.24 24.61
C GLN A 126 -5.43 -21.95 24.45
N VAL A 127 -5.99 -20.93 23.74
CA VAL A 127 -5.35 -19.63 23.61
C VAL A 127 -5.17 -18.95 24.98
N ARG A 128 -6.17 -18.98 25.83
CA ARG A 128 -6.10 -18.42 27.19
C ARG A 128 -5.00 -19.07 28.01
N GLN A 129 -4.97 -20.39 28.04
CA GLN A 129 -3.99 -21.17 28.81
C GLN A 129 -2.58 -20.98 28.26
N GLY A 130 -2.40 -21.07 26.93
CA GLY A 130 -1.11 -20.90 26.29
C GLY A 130 -0.49 -19.52 26.55
N ILE A 131 -1.29 -18.45 26.58
CA ILE A 131 -0.79 -17.11 26.90
C ILE A 131 -0.55 -16.95 28.39
N ALA A 132 -1.45 -17.48 29.23
CA ALA A 132 -1.31 -17.38 30.68
C ALA A 132 -0.04 -18.07 31.21
N SER A 133 0.37 -19.19 30.61
CA SER A 133 1.58 -19.94 31.01
C SER A 133 2.88 -19.19 30.72
N CYS A 134 2.91 -18.30 29.73
CA CYS A 134 4.10 -17.56 29.32
C CYS A 134 4.00 -16.05 29.60
N ARG A 135 2.88 -15.60 30.18
CA ARG A 135 2.59 -14.16 30.31
C ARG A 135 3.71 -13.37 31.00
N ARG A 136 3.93 -12.16 30.48
CA ARG A 136 4.91 -11.19 31.00
C ARG A 136 6.36 -11.65 31.01
N HIS A 137 6.68 -12.82 30.43
CA HIS A 137 8.05 -13.25 30.35
C HIS A 137 8.87 -12.32 29.45
N GLN A 138 10.09 -11.95 29.88
CA GLN A 138 10.93 -10.97 29.18
C GLN A 138 11.41 -11.44 27.80
N ALA A 139 11.56 -12.73 27.59
CA ALA A 139 11.95 -13.31 26.29
C ALA A 139 10.81 -13.27 25.25
N LEU A 140 9.55 -13.09 25.68
CA LEU A 140 8.45 -13.10 24.74
C LEU A 140 8.47 -11.87 23.82
N SER A 141 8.30 -12.12 22.53
CA SER A 141 8.21 -11.12 21.50
C SER A 141 6.78 -11.00 20.94
N ILE A 142 6.26 -12.07 20.35
CA ILE A 142 4.98 -12.06 19.63
C ILE A 142 4.23 -13.37 19.92
N TYR A 143 2.91 -13.30 20.11
CA TYR A 143 2.04 -14.47 20.06
C TYR A 143 1.28 -14.52 18.74
N CYS A 144 1.36 -15.62 18.02
CA CYS A 144 0.52 -15.94 16.88
C CYS A 144 -0.68 -16.75 17.39
N VAL A 145 -1.86 -16.14 17.41
CA VAL A 145 -3.09 -16.76 17.94
C VAL A 145 -3.63 -17.89 17.06
N ALA A 146 -3.15 -17.99 15.83
CA ALA A 146 -3.41 -19.05 14.88
C ALA A 146 -2.36 -19.05 13.78
N LYS A 147 -2.24 -20.18 13.06
CA LYS A 147 -1.36 -20.37 11.92
C LYS A 147 -2.15 -20.95 10.74
N GLU A 148 -1.98 -20.38 9.56
CA GLU A 148 -2.33 -20.96 8.25
C GLU A 148 -3.69 -21.65 8.18
N ILE A 149 -4.78 -20.92 8.50
CA ILE A 149 -6.12 -21.48 8.32
C ILE A 149 -6.32 -21.81 6.84
N PRO A 150 -6.62 -23.09 6.48
CA PRO A 150 -6.69 -23.49 5.09
C PRO A 150 -7.74 -22.71 4.28
N PRO A 151 -7.48 -22.38 3.02
CA PRO A 151 -8.42 -21.65 2.16
C PRO A 151 -9.80 -22.30 2.04
N PRO A 152 -9.94 -23.64 1.95
CA PRO A 152 -11.25 -24.30 1.95
C PRO A 152 -12.06 -24.01 3.22
N ILE A 153 -11.41 -23.94 4.38
CA ILE A 153 -12.07 -23.63 5.66
C ILE A 153 -12.51 -22.14 5.68
N VAL A 154 -11.63 -21.22 5.23
CA VAL A 154 -12.01 -19.80 5.11
C VAL A 154 -13.17 -19.64 4.14
N ARG A 155 -13.16 -20.36 3.02
CA ARG A 155 -14.24 -20.34 2.03
C ARG A 155 -15.55 -20.90 2.58
N TRP A 156 -15.50 -22.00 3.35
CA TRP A 156 -16.65 -22.62 3.98
C TRP A 156 -17.40 -21.64 4.91
N TYR A 157 -16.66 -20.92 5.73
CA TYR A 157 -17.25 -19.97 6.67
C TYR A 157 -17.51 -18.59 6.09
N GLY A 158 -16.78 -18.21 5.08
CA GLY A 158 -16.66 -16.86 4.57
C GLY A 158 -15.71 -15.99 5.42
N ARG A 159 -14.92 -15.16 4.73
CA ARG A 159 -13.89 -14.30 5.29
C ARG A 159 -14.28 -13.62 6.60
N LYS A 160 -15.43 -12.93 6.60
CA LYS A 160 -15.86 -12.11 7.75
C LYS A 160 -16.12 -12.90 9.03
N LYS A 161 -16.51 -14.17 8.95
CA LYS A 161 -16.69 -15.00 10.14
C LYS A 161 -15.34 -15.41 10.72
N VAL A 162 -14.38 -15.76 9.87
CA VAL A 162 -13.02 -16.13 10.28
C VAL A 162 -12.31 -14.90 10.90
N GLU A 163 -12.37 -13.74 10.24
CA GLU A 163 -11.80 -12.49 10.76
C GLU A 163 -12.35 -12.15 12.16
N ARG A 164 -13.68 -12.25 12.35
CA ARG A 164 -14.30 -12.00 13.67
C ARG A 164 -13.85 -12.99 14.74
N PHE A 165 -13.68 -14.27 14.37
CA PHE A 165 -13.19 -15.26 15.31
C PHE A 165 -11.74 -15.03 15.70
N LEU A 166 -10.87 -14.70 14.74
CA LEU A 166 -9.49 -14.29 15.03
C LEU A 166 -9.44 -13.04 15.92
N GLN A 167 -10.31 -12.07 15.67
CA GLN A 167 -10.43 -10.90 16.54
C GLN A 167 -10.86 -11.25 17.96
N ASP A 168 -11.78 -12.20 18.13
CA ASP A 168 -12.20 -12.71 19.43
C ASP A 168 -11.05 -13.40 20.16
N LEU A 169 -10.24 -14.23 19.46
CA LEU A 169 -9.03 -14.82 20.04
C LEU A 169 -8.00 -13.78 20.49
N CYS A 170 -7.85 -12.72 19.72
CA CYS A 170 -7.00 -11.58 20.11
C CYS A 170 -7.50 -10.87 21.37
N HIS A 171 -8.81 -10.73 21.55
CA HIS A 171 -9.37 -10.20 22.80
C HIS A 171 -9.07 -11.12 23.97
N VAL A 172 -9.29 -12.42 23.81
CA VAL A 172 -8.94 -13.43 24.83
C VAL A 172 -7.46 -13.34 25.22
N ALA A 173 -6.59 -13.16 24.25
CA ALA A 173 -5.14 -13.02 24.46
C ALA A 173 -4.79 -11.74 25.25
N LYS A 174 -5.33 -10.59 24.84
CA LYS A 174 -5.10 -9.30 25.51
C LYS A 174 -5.68 -9.25 26.94
N ASP A 175 -6.73 -10.02 27.21
CA ASP A 175 -7.27 -10.15 28.58
C ASP A 175 -6.28 -10.87 29.52
N GLN A 176 -5.44 -11.77 29.00
CA GLN A 176 -4.43 -12.47 29.78
C GLN A 176 -3.12 -11.67 29.88
N ASP A 177 -2.70 -11.04 28.80
CA ASP A 177 -1.47 -10.26 28.71
C ASP A 177 -1.71 -8.99 27.88
N PRO A 178 -2.12 -7.88 28.51
CA PRO A 178 -2.49 -6.64 27.82
C PRO A 178 -1.37 -6.04 26.94
N ASP A 179 -0.13 -6.24 27.35
CA ASP A 179 1.07 -5.67 26.68
C ASP A 179 1.68 -6.59 25.63
N CYS A 180 1.09 -7.79 25.41
CA CYS A 180 1.62 -8.73 24.41
C CYS A 180 1.40 -8.21 22.99
N LEU A 181 2.33 -8.50 22.10
CA LEU A 181 2.15 -8.31 20.66
C LEU A 181 1.46 -9.54 20.05
N LEU A 182 0.42 -9.28 19.25
CA LEU A 182 -0.40 -10.32 18.65
C LEU A 182 -0.24 -10.36 17.14
N SER A 183 -0.20 -11.57 16.61
CA SER A 183 -0.19 -11.84 15.18
C SER A 183 -1.05 -13.05 14.81
N TYR A 184 -1.21 -13.25 13.53
CA TYR A 184 -1.73 -14.43 12.86
C TYR A 184 -0.73 -14.82 11.78
N THR A 185 -0.15 -16.01 11.84
CA THR A 185 0.74 -16.51 10.80
C THR A 185 -0.06 -16.80 9.55
N ASN A 186 -0.02 -15.87 8.60
CA ASN A 186 -0.71 -15.97 7.34
C ASN A 186 0.19 -16.59 6.26
N PHE A 187 -0.36 -16.86 5.10
CA PHE A 187 0.36 -17.39 3.94
C PHE A 187 -0.34 -16.94 2.64
N PRO A 188 0.30 -17.07 1.46
CA PRO A 188 -0.18 -16.45 0.23
C PRO A 188 -1.64 -16.75 -0.13
N THR A 189 -2.10 -17.95 0.17
CA THR A 189 -3.44 -18.42 -0.23
C THR A 189 -4.60 -17.80 0.57
N THR A 190 -4.30 -17.19 1.73
CA THR A 190 -5.28 -16.47 2.57
C THR A 190 -4.87 -15.01 2.83
N GLU A 191 -3.99 -14.43 2.01
CA GLU A 191 -3.53 -13.04 2.12
C GLU A 191 -4.66 -12.00 2.15
N TYR A 192 -5.83 -12.38 1.63
CA TYR A 192 -7.03 -11.55 1.57
C TYR A 192 -7.74 -11.34 2.92
N LEU A 193 -7.33 -12.01 3.98
CA LEU A 193 -7.88 -11.77 5.31
C LEU A 193 -7.47 -10.37 5.79
N GLU A 194 -8.46 -9.54 6.09
CA GLU A 194 -8.25 -8.20 6.63
C GLU A 194 -8.23 -8.28 8.16
N LEU A 195 -7.03 -8.17 8.73
CA LEU A 195 -6.78 -8.36 10.16
C LEU A 195 -6.22 -7.08 10.83
N PRO A 196 -6.94 -5.94 10.77
CA PRO A 196 -6.44 -4.66 11.26
C PRO A 196 -6.30 -4.61 12.79
N PHE A 197 -6.74 -5.63 13.51
CA PHE A 197 -6.65 -5.76 14.96
C PHE A 197 -5.34 -6.40 15.44
N LEU A 198 -4.48 -6.88 14.54
CA LEU A 198 -3.16 -7.43 14.88
C LEU A 198 -2.15 -6.32 15.20
N ASP A 199 -1.12 -6.64 15.98
CA ASP A 199 0.01 -5.76 16.27
C ASP A 199 1.11 -5.87 15.22
N VAL A 200 1.32 -7.07 14.69
CA VAL A 200 2.34 -7.42 13.70
C VAL A 200 1.69 -8.25 12.60
N ALA A 201 2.01 -7.97 11.35
CA ALA A 201 1.65 -8.83 10.22
C ALA A 201 2.74 -9.90 10.05
N THR A 202 2.35 -11.18 10.01
CA THR A 202 3.29 -12.28 9.79
C THR A 202 2.86 -13.16 8.64
N PHE A 203 3.83 -13.62 7.83
CA PHE A 203 3.59 -14.45 6.66
C PHE A 203 4.64 -15.55 6.52
N ASN A 204 4.21 -16.73 6.08
CA ASN A 204 5.07 -17.79 5.59
C ASN A 204 5.16 -17.70 4.08
N VAL A 205 6.39 -17.60 3.51
CA VAL A 205 6.59 -17.38 2.08
C VAL A 205 7.69 -18.28 1.52
N TYR A 206 7.32 -19.18 0.63
CA TYR A 206 8.24 -20.13 -0.03
C TYR A 206 8.25 -19.88 -1.55
N LEU A 207 8.81 -18.74 -1.98
CA LEU A 207 8.98 -18.39 -3.39
C LEU A 207 10.44 -18.53 -3.77
N HIS A 208 10.72 -19.34 -4.79
CA HIS A 208 12.06 -19.74 -5.18
C HIS A 208 12.68 -18.87 -6.30
N GLN A 209 11.92 -17.94 -6.86
CA GLN A 209 12.41 -17.00 -7.88
C GLN A 209 12.53 -15.60 -7.27
N ARG A 210 13.74 -15.02 -7.32
CA ARG A 210 14.03 -13.70 -6.73
C ARG A 210 13.05 -12.61 -7.20
N PRO A 211 12.73 -12.44 -8.50
CA PRO A 211 11.79 -11.40 -8.94
C PRO A 211 10.38 -11.59 -8.38
N ALA A 212 9.89 -12.84 -8.33
CA ALA A 212 8.57 -13.15 -7.78
C ALA A 212 8.52 -12.90 -6.26
N PHE A 213 9.59 -13.25 -5.55
CA PHE A 213 9.71 -12.99 -4.11
C PHE A 213 9.70 -11.49 -3.81
N CYS A 214 10.52 -10.69 -4.52
CA CYS A 214 10.57 -9.23 -4.37
C CYS A 214 9.22 -8.57 -4.65
N ALA A 215 8.56 -8.94 -5.75
CA ALA A 215 7.22 -8.43 -6.08
C ALA A 215 6.19 -8.78 -5.01
N TYR A 216 6.29 -10.00 -4.45
CA TYR A 216 5.39 -10.44 -3.39
C TYR A 216 5.67 -9.74 -2.06
N LEU A 217 6.92 -9.50 -1.67
CA LEU A 217 7.26 -8.70 -0.48
C LEU A 217 6.70 -7.29 -0.57
N SER A 218 6.83 -6.63 -1.73
CA SER A 218 6.25 -5.31 -1.97
C SER A 218 4.72 -5.34 -1.80
N ARG A 219 4.05 -6.36 -2.35
CA ARG A 219 2.62 -6.57 -2.16
C ARG A 219 2.24 -6.77 -0.68
N LEU A 220 2.96 -7.62 0.04
CA LEU A 220 2.73 -7.86 1.47
C LEU A 220 2.89 -6.58 2.30
N GLN A 221 3.84 -5.72 1.96
CA GLN A 221 4.01 -4.42 2.60
C GLN A 221 2.80 -3.50 2.43
N HIS A 222 2.15 -3.53 1.25
CA HIS A 222 0.92 -2.79 1.03
C HIS A 222 -0.27 -3.40 1.79
N LEU A 223 -0.33 -4.73 1.90
CA LEU A 223 -1.36 -5.42 2.70
C LEU A 223 -1.19 -5.19 4.21
N ALA A 224 0.05 -5.21 4.69
CA ALA A 224 0.37 -4.93 6.09
C ALA A 224 0.07 -3.46 6.48
N GLY A 225 0.11 -2.52 5.50
CA GLY A 225 -0.17 -1.11 5.74
C GLY A 225 0.78 -0.48 6.75
N GLU A 226 0.26 -0.10 7.91
CA GLU A 226 1.02 0.53 9.00
C GLU A 226 1.72 -0.48 9.93
N LEU A 227 1.40 -1.78 9.82
CA LEU A 227 1.94 -2.80 10.71
C LEU A 227 3.38 -3.19 10.32
N PRO A 228 4.23 -3.54 11.31
CA PRO A 228 5.46 -4.27 11.04
C PRO A 228 5.16 -5.56 10.29
N LEU A 229 5.95 -5.89 9.28
CA LEU A 229 5.84 -7.14 8.53
C LEU A 229 7.04 -8.03 8.88
N VAL A 230 6.77 -9.28 9.26
CA VAL A 230 7.78 -10.29 9.55
C VAL A 230 7.46 -11.56 8.75
N LEU A 231 8.45 -12.14 8.08
CA LEU A 231 8.31 -13.49 7.56
C LEU A 231 8.55 -14.49 8.70
N THR A 232 7.53 -15.25 9.03
CA THR A 232 7.62 -16.29 10.09
C THR A 232 8.15 -17.61 9.58
N GLU A 233 8.16 -17.83 8.28
CA GLU A 233 8.86 -18.91 7.62
C GLU A 233 9.29 -18.53 6.22
N PHE A 234 10.55 -18.78 5.92
CA PHE A 234 11.12 -18.81 4.56
C PHE A 234 12.31 -19.74 4.53
N GLY A 235 12.63 -20.28 3.39
CA GLY A 235 13.74 -21.22 3.27
C GLY A 235 13.64 -22.15 2.08
N MET A 236 14.59 -23.07 1.99
CA MET A 236 14.70 -24.06 0.92
C MET A 236 15.17 -25.42 1.47
N CYS A 237 14.60 -26.49 0.96
CA CYS A 237 14.98 -27.85 1.34
C CYS A 237 16.29 -28.27 0.65
N SER A 238 17.34 -28.53 1.43
CA SER A 238 18.65 -28.96 0.93
C SER A 238 18.66 -30.35 0.32
N PHE A 239 17.71 -31.23 0.67
CA PHE A 239 17.61 -32.58 0.08
C PHE A 239 17.13 -32.54 -1.36
N ARG A 240 16.37 -31.50 -1.73
CA ARG A 240 15.89 -31.29 -3.12
C ARG A 240 16.79 -30.39 -3.97
N HIS A 241 17.56 -29.51 -3.34
CA HIS A 241 18.28 -28.44 -4.02
C HIS A 241 19.78 -28.34 -3.67
N SER A 242 20.35 -29.33 -3.00
CA SER A 242 21.69 -29.37 -2.42
C SER A 242 21.91 -28.41 -1.23
N ARG A 243 22.95 -28.69 -0.42
CA ARG A 243 23.32 -27.86 0.73
C ARG A 243 23.83 -26.47 0.30
N ASP A 244 24.61 -26.42 -0.79
CA ASP A 244 25.11 -25.15 -1.36
C ASP A 244 23.99 -24.35 -2.02
N GLY A 245 23.05 -25.03 -2.70
CA GLY A 245 21.86 -24.41 -3.23
C GLY A 245 21.00 -23.75 -2.17
N GLN A 246 20.82 -24.41 -1.01
CA GLN A 246 20.13 -23.84 0.15
C GLN A 246 20.87 -22.59 0.66
N ALA A 247 22.19 -22.64 0.77
CA ALA A 247 23.00 -21.51 1.24
C ALA A 247 22.87 -20.28 0.30
N ALA A 248 23.07 -20.47 -0.99
CA ALA A 248 22.93 -19.41 -1.98
C ALA A 248 21.51 -18.81 -2.01
N PHE A 249 20.50 -19.66 -1.78
CA PHE A 249 19.12 -19.22 -1.76
C PHE A 249 18.81 -18.36 -0.53
N LEU A 250 19.23 -18.76 0.66
CA LEU A 250 19.05 -18.01 1.89
C LEU A 250 19.78 -16.65 1.85
N GLU A 251 20.95 -16.60 1.21
CA GLU A 251 21.71 -15.35 1.10
C GLU A 251 20.90 -14.23 0.47
N TRP A 252 20.37 -14.46 -0.75
CA TRP A 252 19.59 -13.42 -1.40
C TRP A 252 18.20 -13.21 -0.77
N GLN A 253 17.57 -14.25 -0.20
CA GLN A 253 16.28 -14.05 0.48
C GLN A 253 16.40 -13.12 1.69
N MET A 254 17.40 -13.32 2.54
CA MET A 254 17.66 -12.44 3.69
C MET A 254 17.98 -11.02 3.26
N GLU A 255 18.75 -10.86 2.16
CA GLU A 255 19.01 -9.54 1.59
C GLU A 255 17.71 -8.84 1.20
N GLU A 256 16.83 -9.51 0.46
CA GLU A 256 15.57 -8.94 0.00
C GLU A 256 14.58 -8.65 1.14
N ILE A 257 14.53 -9.46 2.17
CA ILE A 257 13.70 -9.21 3.37
C ILE A 257 14.03 -7.84 3.96
N PHE A 258 15.30 -7.54 4.13
CA PHE A 258 15.74 -6.27 4.71
C PHE A 258 15.65 -5.10 3.71
N ASN A 259 16.00 -5.30 2.45
CA ASN A 259 15.89 -4.28 1.39
C ASN A 259 14.45 -3.82 1.18
N HIS A 260 13.48 -4.74 1.28
CA HIS A 260 12.05 -4.42 1.22
C HIS A 260 11.48 -3.91 2.54
N GLY A 261 12.36 -3.68 3.54
CA GLY A 261 12.02 -3.04 4.80
C GLY A 261 11.09 -3.83 5.70
N LEU A 262 11.17 -5.15 5.66
CA LEU A 262 10.50 -5.99 6.65
C LEU A 262 11.16 -5.78 8.03
N ALA A 263 10.38 -5.97 9.08
CA ALA A 263 10.91 -5.94 10.45
C ALA A 263 11.74 -7.20 10.77
N GLY A 264 11.95 -8.05 9.80
CA GLY A 264 12.84 -9.21 9.84
C GLY A 264 12.20 -10.49 9.34
N GLY A 265 12.89 -11.61 9.59
CA GLY A 265 12.43 -12.92 9.16
C GLY A 265 12.98 -14.06 10.00
N VAL A 266 12.29 -15.20 9.93
CA VAL A 266 12.57 -16.44 10.63
C VAL A 266 12.89 -17.53 9.61
N VAL A 267 14.12 -17.99 9.58
CA VAL A 267 14.54 -19.08 8.69
C VAL A 267 13.88 -20.37 9.14
N PHE A 268 13.21 -21.05 8.25
CA PHE A 268 12.72 -22.40 8.46
C PHE A 268 13.76 -23.38 7.92
N SER A 269 14.47 -24.14 8.80
CA SER A 269 14.33 -24.27 10.24
C SER A 269 15.70 -24.37 10.93
N TRP A 270 15.73 -24.61 12.25
CA TRP A 270 16.99 -24.87 12.96
C TRP A 270 17.61 -26.19 12.54
N THR A 271 16.85 -27.27 12.62
CA THR A 271 17.32 -28.65 12.32
C THR A 271 16.45 -29.33 11.26
N ASP A 272 17.02 -30.29 10.54
CA ASP A 272 16.35 -30.99 9.45
C ASP A 272 15.09 -31.74 9.85
N PRO A 273 15.07 -32.63 10.88
CA PRO A 273 13.87 -33.33 11.25
C PRO A 273 12.80 -32.40 11.81
N PHE A 274 11.54 -32.62 11.37
CA PHE A 274 10.40 -31.90 11.87
C PHE A 274 9.32 -32.88 12.36
N PHE A 275 8.75 -32.64 13.54
CA PHE A 275 7.74 -33.50 14.12
C PHE A 275 6.35 -32.92 13.95
N GLN A 276 5.47 -33.64 13.30
CA GLN A 276 4.10 -33.19 13.08
C GLN A 276 3.12 -34.34 13.18
N ASP A 277 1.99 -34.12 13.86
CA ASP A 277 0.88 -35.09 13.98
C ASP A 277 1.31 -36.50 14.45
N GLY A 278 2.29 -36.56 15.34
CA GLY A 278 2.82 -37.81 15.89
C GLY A 278 3.87 -38.52 15.01
N CYS A 279 4.23 -37.93 13.87
CA CYS A 279 5.20 -38.48 12.93
C CYS A 279 6.42 -37.58 12.79
N LEU A 280 7.60 -38.18 12.70
CA LEU A 280 8.83 -37.48 12.35
C LEU A 280 8.93 -37.39 10.83
N ILE A 281 9.04 -36.14 10.30
CA ILE A 281 9.27 -35.90 8.90
C ILE A 281 10.78 -35.72 8.71
N ASP A 282 11.45 -36.76 8.24
CA ASP A 282 12.88 -36.80 7.98
C ASP A 282 13.27 -36.47 6.55
N GLU A 283 12.30 -36.37 5.64
CA GLU A 283 12.48 -35.93 4.25
C GLU A 283 12.68 -34.41 4.09
N TRP A 284 12.58 -33.65 5.16
CA TRP A 284 12.70 -32.20 5.14
C TRP A 284 14.11 -31.75 5.54
N GLY A 285 14.90 -31.33 4.55
CA GLY A 285 16.24 -30.81 4.75
C GLY A 285 16.31 -29.29 4.87
N PHE A 286 15.41 -28.66 5.61
CA PHE A 286 15.35 -27.18 5.76
C PHE A 286 16.31 -26.63 6.84
N GLY A 287 16.83 -27.48 7.72
CA GLY A 287 17.64 -27.07 8.85
C GLY A 287 18.88 -26.28 8.46
N LEU A 288 19.27 -25.35 9.32
CA LEU A 288 20.59 -24.72 9.31
C LEU A 288 21.67 -25.67 9.80
N VAL A 289 21.29 -26.56 10.69
CA VAL A 289 22.08 -27.71 11.12
C VAL A 289 21.38 -29.03 10.72
N ASP A 290 22.14 -30.11 10.59
CA ASP A 290 21.58 -31.44 10.34
C ASP A 290 20.99 -32.08 11.62
N ALA A 291 20.52 -33.32 11.51
CA ALA A 291 19.96 -34.05 12.65
C ALA A 291 20.92 -34.21 13.82
N ASP A 292 22.24 -34.31 13.55
CA ASP A 292 23.31 -34.41 14.53
C ASP A 292 23.80 -33.03 15.04
N ARG A 293 23.12 -31.96 14.73
CA ARG A 293 23.51 -30.56 15.05
C ARG A 293 24.79 -30.07 14.38
N LYS A 294 25.24 -30.71 13.28
CA LYS A 294 26.39 -30.25 12.51
C LYS A 294 25.96 -29.09 11.59
N PRO A 295 26.65 -27.93 11.64
CA PRO A 295 26.34 -26.81 10.77
C PRO A 295 26.44 -27.15 9.29
N LYS A 296 25.45 -26.72 8.50
CA LYS A 296 25.48 -26.75 7.04
C LYS A 296 26.08 -25.46 6.47
N PRO A 297 26.44 -25.41 5.17
CA PRO A 297 26.87 -24.17 4.53
C PRO A 297 25.92 -22.98 4.72
N SER A 298 24.62 -23.24 4.77
CA SER A 298 23.57 -22.25 5.06
C SER A 298 23.69 -21.59 6.43
N PHE A 299 24.23 -22.29 7.45
CA PHE A 299 24.51 -21.73 8.76
C PHE A 299 25.52 -20.58 8.69
N GLU A 300 26.59 -20.75 7.93
CA GLU A 300 27.64 -19.72 7.78
C GLU A 300 27.12 -18.48 7.02
N VAL A 301 26.25 -18.69 6.03
CA VAL A 301 25.58 -17.58 5.33
C VAL A 301 24.68 -16.78 6.30
N VAL A 302 23.86 -17.49 7.11
CA VAL A 302 23.03 -16.85 8.13
C VAL A 302 23.89 -16.11 9.16
N ARG A 303 24.97 -16.74 9.65
CA ARG A 303 25.90 -16.14 10.60
C ARG A 303 26.49 -14.84 10.06
N ARG A 304 27.02 -14.87 8.84
CA ARG A 304 27.61 -13.68 8.19
C ARG A 304 26.58 -12.55 8.06
N ARG A 305 25.35 -12.87 7.71
CA ARG A 305 24.29 -11.86 7.51
C ARG A 305 23.77 -11.29 8.83
N PHE A 306 23.51 -12.13 9.83
CA PHE A 306 22.90 -11.70 11.09
C PHE A 306 23.93 -11.10 12.07
N MET A 307 25.21 -11.48 11.97
CA MET A 307 26.29 -10.83 12.72
C MET A 307 26.74 -9.51 12.06
N GLY A 308 26.39 -9.30 10.80
CA GLY A 308 26.63 -8.04 10.10
C GLY A 308 25.65 -6.94 10.50
N GLU A 309 25.83 -5.75 9.92
CA GLU A 309 24.87 -4.66 10.11
C GLU A 309 23.56 -4.93 9.37
N VAL A 310 22.46 -4.85 10.10
CA VAL A 310 21.09 -5.00 9.59
C VAL A 310 20.39 -3.63 9.71
N PRO A 311 19.64 -3.16 8.71
CA PRO A 311 19.20 -3.87 7.51
C PRO A 311 20.22 -3.85 6.35
N PHE A 312 21.19 -2.95 6.33
CA PHE A 312 22.09 -2.76 5.21
C PHE A 312 23.55 -2.99 5.59
N SER A 313 24.33 -3.56 4.64
CA SER A 313 25.78 -3.71 4.82
C SER A 313 26.48 -2.35 4.83
N PRO A 314 27.48 -2.12 5.71
CA PRO A 314 28.27 -0.89 5.76
C PRO A 314 29.15 -0.70 4.51
N ASP A 315 29.54 -1.80 3.85
CA ASP A 315 30.40 -1.78 2.67
C ASP A 315 29.71 -1.29 1.40
N ARG A 316 28.41 -1.02 1.46
CA ARG A 316 27.63 -0.55 0.33
C ARG A 316 28.05 0.88 -0.05
N ARG A 317 28.35 1.11 -1.34
CA ARG A 317 28.63 2.48 -1.83
C ARG A 317 27.31 3.29 -1.85
N TRP A 318 27.22 4.24 -0.93
CA TRP A 318 26.06 5.10 -0.79
C TRP A 318 26.22 6.41 -1.57
N PRO A 319 25.27 6.79 -2.47
CA PRO A 319 25.29 8.09 -3.16
C PRO A 319 25.11 9.23 -2.15
N LYS A 320 25.64 10.42 -2.48
CA LYS A 320 25.38 11.61 -1.66
C LYS A 320 23.94 12.06 -1.81
N ILE A 321 23.25 12.32 -0.70
CA ILE A 321 21.88 12.81 -0.67
C ILE A 321 21.83 14.21 -0.08
N SER A 322 21.17 15.15 -0.80
CA SER A 322 20.81 16.45 -0.26
C SER A 322 19.35 16.42 0.18
N VAL A 323 19.12 16.60 1.49
CA VAL A 323 17.76 16.72 2.05
C VAL A 323 17.34 18.18 1.99
N VAL A 324 16.24 18.47 1.32
CA VAL A 324 15.67 19.79 1.18
C VAL A 324 14.41 19.90 2.04
N VAL A 325 14.40 20.85 2.97
CA VAL A 325 13.25 21.23 3.79
C VAL A 325 12.75 22.60 3.36
N ALA A 326 11.62 22.65 2.67
CA ALA A 326 10.96 23.92 2.36
C ALA A 326 10.05 24.31 3.53
N THR A 327 10.19 25.52 4.07
CA THR A 327 9.43 25.96 5.23
C THR A 327 8.83 27.37 5.05
N TYR A 328 7.59 27.51 5.50
CA TYR A 328 6.89 28.80 5.58
C TYR A 328 5.91 28.79 6.76
N ASN A 329 6.17 29.66 7.75
CA ASN A 329 5.36 29.79 8.96
C ASN A 329 5.06 28.43 9.66
N ALA A 330 6.12 27.68 9.93
CA ALA A 330 6.07 26.33 10.50
C ALA A 330 6.73 26.21 11.87
N ALA A 331 6.88 27.29 12.64
CA ALA A 331 7.60 27.30 13.91
C ALA A 331 7.12 26.22 14.90
N HIS A 332 5.88 25.77 14.82
CA HIS A 332 5.29 24.77 15.72
C HIS A 332 5.66 23.32 15.43
N THR A 333 6.21 23.00 14.23
CA THR A 333 6.59 21.63 13.81
C THR A 333 8.04 21.54 13.31
N LEU A 334 8.62 22.68 12.94
CA LEU A 334 9.93 22.74 12.31
C LEU A 334 11.06 22.19 13.21
N ASP A 335 10.97 22.39 14.52
CA ASP A 335 11.96 21.87 15.48
C ASP A 335 12.01 20.35 15.47
N ASP A 336 10.85 19.69 15.50
CA ASP A 336 10.75 18.24 15.43
C ASP A 336 11.28 17.69 14.10
N CYS A 337 10.99 18.38 12.99
CA CYS A 337 11.51 18.04 11.67
C CYS A 337 13.04 18.06 11.68
N LEU A 338 13.63 19.22 12.03
CA LEU A 338 15.08 19.41 11.97
C LEU A 338 15.83 18.51 12.96
N ALA A 339 15.28 18.31 14.17
CA ALA A 339 15.83 17.37 15.15
C ALA A 339 15.91 15.94 14.60
N SER A 340 14.86 15.49 13.87
CA SER A 340 14.85 14.15 13.29
C SER A 340 15.97 13.94 12.26
N LEU A 341 16.33 14.99 11.52
CA LEU A 341 17.38 14.95 10.48
C LEU A 341 18.79 14.87 11.06
N LEU A 342 19.02 15.23 12.33
CA LEU A 342 20.30 15.02 13.02
C LEU A 342 20.56 13.55 13.35
N HIS A 343 19.49 12.74 13.43
CA HIS A 343 19.55 11.33 13.86
C HIS A 343 19.48 10.34 12.72
N LEU A 344 19.60 10.79 11.48
CA LEU A 344 19.60 9.91 10.31
C LEU A 344 20.82 8.99 10.30
N ARG A 345 20.58 7.71 10.06
CA ARG A 345 21.60 6.67 9.87
C ARG A 345 21.94 6.57 8.38
N TYR A 346 22.64 7.57 7.88
CA TYR A 346 23.12 7.59 6.50
C TYR A 346 24.49 8.26 6.43
N PRO A 347 25.50 7.66 5.76
CA PRO A 347 26.87 8.13 5.88
C PRO A 347 27.17 9.42 5.14
N ASN A 348 26.44 9.73 4.07
CA ASN A 348 26.79 10.80 3.14
C ASN A 348 25.59 11.65 2.76
N TYR A 349 25.23 12.60 3.63
CA TYR A 349 24.13 13.53 3.38
C TYR A 349 24.42 14.94 3.83
N GLU A 350 23.67 15.87 3.30
CA GLU A 350 23.59 17.28 3.76
C GLU A 350 22.12 17.68 3.90
N VAL A 351 21.86 18.71 4.70
CA VAL A 351 20.51 19.25 4.89
C VAL A 351 20.51 20.72 4.49
N ILE A 352 19.55 21.10 3.67
CA ILE A 352 19.33 22.46 3.16
C ILE A 352 17.92 22.88 3.57
N VAL A 353 17.85 23.92 4.42
CA VAL A 353 16.56 24.48 4.86
C VAL A 353 16.29 25.74 4.09
N VAL A 354 15.22 25.75 3.33
CA VAL A 354 14.79 26.92 2.54
C VAL A 354 13.62 27.59 3.25
N ASN A 355 13.86 28.76 3.84
CA ASN A 355 12.84 29.58 4.45
C ASN A 355 12.23 30.52 3.42
N ASP A 356 10.98 30.24 3.04
CA ASP A 356 10.23 31.00 2.03
C ASP A 356 9.55 32.25 2.63
N GLY A 357 10.32 33.06 3.37
CA GLY A 357 9.87 34.34 3.92
C GLY A 357 8.93 34.20 5.13
N SER A 358 9.23 33.30 6.05
CA SER A 358 8.46 33.11 7.30
C SER A 358 8.49 34.35 8.20
N THR A 359 7.39 34.57 8.94
CA THR A 359 7.19 35.69 9.86
C THR A 359 6.85 35.24 11.29
N ASP A 360 6.92 33.94 11.60
CA ASP A 360 6.44 33.32 12.84
C ASP A 360 7.55 32.83 13.78
N GLY A 361 8.81 33.25 13.56
CA GLY A 361 9.95 32.78 14.35
C GLY A 361 10.61 31.51 13.85
N SER A 362 10.23 30.98 12.70
CA SER A 362 10.89 29.83 12.06
C SER A 362 12.40 30.06 11.85
N ASP A 363 12.83 31.29 11.54
CA ASP A 363 14.25 31.63 11.40
C ASP A 363 15.07 31.35 12.68
N ALA A 364 14.55 31.72 13.84
CA ALA A 364 15.21 31.47 15.12
C ALA A 364 15.37 29.97 15.42
N ILE A 365 14.45 29.15 14.93
CA ILE A 365 14.54 27.69 15.04
C ILE A 365 15.63 27.17 14.09
N ILE A 366 15.63 27.60 12.84
CA ILE A 366 16.63 27.17 11.83
C ILE A 366 18.05 27.42 12.31
N GLN A 367 18.32 28.59 12.91
CA GLN A 367 19.64 29.00 13.40
C GLN A 367 20.20 28.11 14.52
N ARG A 368 19.36 27.30 15.19
CA ARG A 368 19.79 26.34 16.23
C ARG A 368 20.44 25.08 15.66
N TYR A 369 20.29 24.84 14.36
CA TYR A 369 20.75 23.62 13.72
C TYR A 369 21.96 23.87 12.82
N PRO A 370 22.89 22.93 12.69
CA PRO A 370 24.10 23.05 11.86
C PRO A 370 23.80 22.81 10.37
N PHE A 371 22.63 23.22 9.90
CA PHE A 371 22.18 23.01 8.53
C PHE A 371 22.36 24.25 7.68
N ARG A 372 22.52 24.06 6.38
CA ARG A 372 22.59 25.15 5.42
C ARG A 372 21.24 25.83 5.29
N ALA A 373 21.13 27.09 5.70
CA ALA A 373 19.88 27.85 5.58
C ALA A 373 19.92 28.79 4.37
N ILE A 374 18.79 28.92 3.68
CA ILE A 374 18.56 29.84 2.57
C ILE A 374 17.26 30.57 2.86
N THR A 375 17.26 31.90 2.91
CA THR A 375 16.03 32.68 3.09
C THR A 375 15.67 33.37 1.78
N THR A 376 14.43 33.24 1.35
CA THR A 376 13.89 33.86 0.13
C THR A 376 12.63 34.65 0.47
N PRO A 377 12.25 35.66 -0.36
CA PRO A 377 10.89 36.18 -0.32
C PRO A 377 9.87 35.09 -0.60
N ASN A 378 8.68 35.15 0.00
CA ASN A 378 7.64 34.14 -0.21
C ASN A 378 7.22 34.04 -1.69
N ARG A 379 7.55 32.92 -2.32
CA ARG A 379 7.22 32.57 -3.71
C ARG A 379 6.49 31.22 -3.84
N GLY A 380 6.25 30.56 -2.72
CA GLY A 380 5.55 29.29 -2.63
C GLY A 380 6.45 28.06 -2.68
N VAL A 381 5.85 26.90 -2.34
CA VAL A 381 6.56 25.62 -2.08
C VAL A 381 7.42 25.17 -3.26
N SER A 382 6.92 25.25 -4.49
CA SER A 382 7.68 24.86 -5.69
C SER A 382 8.95 25.70 -5.88
N ALA A 383 8.86 27.02 -5.67
CA ALA A 383 10.00 27.90 -5.78
C ALA A 383 11.05 27.61 -4.70
N ALA A 384 10.61 27.36 -3.47
CA ALA A 384 11.49 26.98 -2.35
C ALA A 384 12.17 25.62 -2.59
N ARG A 385 11.44 24.61 -3.10
CA ARG A 385 12.01 23.30 -3.46
C ARG A 385 13.04 23.42 -4.58
N ASN A 386 12.79 24.25 -5.60
CA ASN A 386 13.76 24.52 -6.67
C ASN A 386 15.01 25.23 -6.15
N GLU A 387 14.87 26.16 -5.21
CA GLU A 387 16.03 26.83 -4.58
C GLU A 387 16.91 25.83 -3.84
N GLY A 388 16.27 24.92 -3.07
CA GLY A 388 16.96 23.82 -2.42
C GLY A 388 17.65 22.88 -3.41
N MET A 389 17.00 22.53 -4.53
CA MET A 389 17.58 21.72 -5.60
C MET A 389 18.84 22.34 -6.20
N ARG A 390 18.79 23.64 -6.52
CA ARG A 390 19.96 24.35 -7.06
C ARG A 390 21.13 24.38 -6.08
N ALA A 391 20.84 24.52 -4.79
CA ALA A 391 21.84 24.55 -3.72
C ALA A 391 22.39 23.17 -3.35
N ALA A 392 21.69 22.08 -3.76
CA ALA A 392 22.05 20.71 -3.47
C ALA A 392 23.34 20.29 -4.18
N THR A 393 24.21 19.57 -3.47
CA THR A 393 25.46 19.01 -4.01
C THR A 393 25.42 17.48 -4.12
N GLY A 394 24.35 16.85 -3.63
CA GLY A 394 24.13 15.40 -3.69
C GLY A 394 23.67 14.95 -5.08
N GLU A 395 23.90 13.67 -5.36
CA GLU A 395 23.42 13.00 -6.57
C GLU A 395 21.89 12.82 -6.53
N ILE A 396 21.34 12.65 -5.32
CA ILE A 396 19.92 12.53 -5.03
C ILE A 396 19.48 13.77 -4.24
N VAL A 397 18.32 14.31 -4.58
CA VAL A 397 17.63 15.33 -3.79
C VAL A 397 16.40 14.71 -3.15
N ALA A 398 16.35 14.67 -1.83
CA ALA A 398 15.23 14.18 -1.05
C ALA A 398 14.48 15.36 -0.42
N TYR A 399 13.17 15.38 -0.55
CA TYR A 399 12.30 16.41 0.00
C TYR A 399 11.49 15.87 1.16
N ILE A 400 11.44 16.64 2.22
CA ILE A 400 10.61 16.41 3.40
C ILE A 400 9.93 17.72 3.81
N ASP A 401 8.65 17.66 4.18
CA ASP A 401 7.93 18.85 4.61
C ASP A 401 8.33 19.25 6.04
N SER A 402 8.25 20.54 6.35
CA SER A 402 8.59 21.10 7.68
C SER A 402 7.66 20.64 8.81
N ASP A 403 6.55 19.98 8.48
CA ASP A 403 5.65 19.32 9.42
C ASP A 403 5.76 17.77 9.38
N ALA A 404 6.93 17.27 8.95
CA ALA A 404 7.23 15.84 8.92
C ALA A 404 8.56 15.53 9.63
N ARG A 405 8.65 14.34 10.24
CA ARG A 405 9.87 13.81 10.89
C ARG A 405 10.35 12.60 10.11
N ALA A 406 11.63 12.56 9.80
CA ALA A 406 12.24 11.42 9.15
C ALA A 406 12.46 10.25 10.11
N ASP A 407 12.21 9.02 9.65
CA ASP A 407 12.72 7.84 10.32
C ASP A 407 14.26 7.75 10.20
N ARG A 408 14.94 7.16 11.18
CA ARG A 408 16.40 7.09 11.20
C ARG A 408 17.03 6.45 9.97
N ASP A 409 16.35 5.47 9.36
CA ASP A 409 16.84 4.73 8.20
C ASP A 409 16.19 5.20 6.88
N TRP A 410 15.44 6.30 6.90
CA TRP A 410 14.70 6.84 5.76
C TRP A 410 15.56 6.94 4.50
N LEU A 411 16.72 7.61 4.58
CA LEU A 411 17.60 7.81 3.43
C LEU A 411 18.23 6.50 2.94
N SER A 412 18.46 5.54 3.84
CA SER A 412 19.01 4.25 3.46
C SER A 412 18.04 3.45 2.59
N TYR A 413 16.74 3.45 2.94
CA TYR A 413 15.71 2.82 2.12
C TYR A 413 15.48 3.55 0.79
N VAL A 414 15.53 4.88 0.78
CA VAL A 414 15.46 5.69 -0.44
C VAL A 414 16.62 5.33 -1.37
N ALA A 415 17.85 5.36 -0.86
CA ALA A 415 19.04 5.07 -1.65
C ALA A 415 19.09 3.61 -2.13
N ALA A 416 18.69 2.65 -1.29
CA ALA A 416 18.61 1.24 -1.67
C ALA A 416 17.71 1.05 -2.90
N THR A 417 16.54 1.69 -2.90
CA THR A 417 15.61 1.61 -4.03
C THR A 417 16.20 2.17 -5.32
N PHE A 418 16.90 3.31 -5.27
CA PHE A 418 17.59 3.87 -6.43
C PHE A 418 18.70 2.98 -6.97
N LEU A 419 19.42 2.27 -6.09
CA LEU A 419 20.53 1.39 -6.47
C LEU A 419 20.05 0.05 -7.06
N GLU A 420 18.87 -0.42 -6.65
CA GLU A 420 18.35 -1.74 -7.03
C GLU A 420 17.34 -1.69 -8.18
N SER A 421 16.87 -0.51 -8.55
CA SER A 421 15.86 -0.35 -9.59
C SER A 421 16.16 0.82 -10.52
N ASN A 422 15.68 0.75 -11.75
CA ASN A 422 15.85 1.81 -12.75
C ASN A 422 14.74 2.86 -12.62
N VAL A 423 14.67 3.53 -11.46
CA VAL A 423 13.68 4.57 -11.19
C VAL A 423 14.35 5.94 -11.08
N VAL A 424 13.64 7.00 -11.44
CA VAL A 424 14.12 8.39 -11.34
C VAL A 424 13.63 9.12 -10.10
N GLY A 425 12.60 8.58 -9.46
CA GLY A 425 12.04 9.11 -8.23
C GLY A 425 11.65 7.98 -7.29
N VAL A 426 11.70 8.22 -5.98
CA VAL A 426 11.32 7.28 -4.94
C VAL A 426 10.48 8.00 -3.89
N GLY A 427 9.35 7.41 -3.53
CA GLY A 427 8.52 7.86 -2.41
C GLY A 427 8.44 6.80 -1.32
N GLY A 428 7.87 7.20 -0.19
CA GLY A 428 7.60 6.31 0.92
C GLY A 428 6.33 6.69 1.69
N PRO A 429 5.91 5.89 2.67
CA PRO A 429 4.74 6.17 3.48
C PRO A 429 4.96 7.36 4.42
N ASN A 430 3.84 7.97 4.80
CA ASN A 430 3.81 9.05 5.78
C ASN A 430 2.80 8.69 6.89
N LEU A 431 3.29 8.25 8.03
CA LEU A 431 2.48 7.84 9.16
C LEU A 431 2.14 9.01 10.09
N LEU A 432 1.10 8.84 10.88
CA LEU A 432 0.73 9.82 11.89
C LEU A 432 1.67 9.72 13.10
N PRO A 433 2.26 10.82 13.60
CA PRO A 433 3.00 10.83 14.85
C PRO A 433 2.11 10.37 16.03
N PRO A 434 2.62 9.52 16.95
CA PRO A 434 1.83 9.00 18.06
C PRO A 434 1.30 10.09 19.01
N GLU A 435 2.00 11.21 19.12
CA GLU A 435 1.66 12.35 19.97
C GLU A 435 0.62 13.29 19.38
N ASP A 436 0.25 13.14 18.12
CA ASP A 436 -0.76 13.96 17.47
C ASP A 436 -2.12 13.86 18.18
N ASN A 437 -2.81 14.99 18.22
CA ASN A 437 -4.07 15.07 18.94
C ASN A 437 -5.19 14.21 18.32
N TRP A 438 -6.27 14.03 19.06
CA TRP A 438 -7.41 13.23 18.65
C TRP A 438 -8.03 13.67 17.31
N VAL A 439 -8.09 14.98 17.00
CA VAL A 439 -8.63 15.48 15.73
C VAL A 439 -7.71 15.12 14.57
N ALA A 440 -6.41 15.33 14.71
CA ALA A 440 -5.40 14.92 13.71
C ALA A 440 -5.49 13.43 13.42
N ASN A 441 -5.74 12.61 14.43
CA ASN A 441 -5.96 11.18 14.31
C ASN A 441 -7.22 10.84 13.49
N CYS A 442 -8.31 11.60 13.68
CA CYS A 442 -9.52 11.47 12.86
C CYS A 442 -9.27 11.95 11.41
N VAL A 443 -8.51 13.04 11.23
CA VAL A 443 -8.10 13.55 9.90
C VAL A 443 -7.27 12.52 9.15
N TYR A 444 -6.33 11.85 9.81
CA TYR A 444 -5.52 10.80 9.21
C TYR A 444 -6.36 9.65 8.62
N ARG A 445 -7.51 9.33 9.24
CA ARG A 445 -8.46 8.31 8.81
C ARG A 445 -9.57 8.82 7.91
N SER A 446 -9.46 10.06 7.50
CA SER A 446 -10.42 10.72 6.60
C SER A 446 -9.77 10.98 5.23
N PRO A 447 -10.54 11.20 4.16
CA PRO A 447 -9.99 11.43 2.83
C PRO A 447 -9.20 12.75 2.76
N GLY A 448 -8.43 12.94 1.68
CA GLY A 448 -7.70 14.17 1.40
C GLY A 448 -6.37 14.32 2.14
N GLY A 449 -5.82 13.25 2.70
CA GLY A 449 -4.43 13.21 3.15
C GLY A 449 -3.45 12.98 1.99
N PRO A 450 -2.13 13.24 2.19
CA PRO A 450 -1.10 12.90 1.21
C PRO A 450 -0.99 11.38 1.11
N THR A 451 -1.38 10.84 -0.05
CA THR A 451 -1.41 9.39 -0.32
C THR A 451 -0.75 9.08 -1.64
N GLN A 452 -0.02 7.99 -1.68
CA GLN A 452 0.58 7.47 -2.91
C GLN A 452 -0.48 6.86 -3.84
N VAL A 453 -0.22 6.92 -5.14
CA VAL A 453 -0.99 6.21 -6.16
C VAL A 453 -0.06 5.22 -6.85
N MET A 454 -0.35 3.93 -6.76
CA MET A 454 0.50 2.87 -7.25
C MET A 454 -0.01 2.30 -8.58
N LEU A 455 0.86 2.25 -9.58
CA LEU A 455 0.58 1.56 -10.86
C LEU A 455 0.60 0.04 -10.68
N ASN A 456 1.57 -0.44 -9.92
CA ASN A 456 1.70 -1.83 -9.49
C ASN A 456 2.26 -1.85 -8.04
N ASP A 457 2.68 -3.00 -7.54
CA ASP A 457 3.15 -3.10 -6.15
C ASP A 457 4.51 -2.39 -5.90
N GLN A 458 5.25 -2.00 -6.93
CA GLN A 458 6.57 -1.36 -6.84
C GLN A 458 6.63 0.03 -7.49
N ALA A 459 5.89 0.24 -8.58
CA ALA A 459 5.90 1.49 -9.34
C ALA A 459 4.72 2.39 -8.95
N ALA A 460 5.00 3.68 -8.74
CA ALA A 460 4.02 4.68 -8.38
C ALA A 460 3.62 5.56 -9.59
N GLU A 461 2.36 5.97 -9.64
CA GLU A 461 1.90 7.08 -10.47
C GLU A 461 2.11 8.43 -9.77
N HIS A 462 2.01 8.43 -8.44
CA HIS A 462 2.19 9.60 -7.62
C HIS A 462 2.79 9.25 -6.27
N ILE A 463 3.74 10.05 -5.83
CA ILE A 463 4.35 10.03 -4.50
C ILE A 463 4.11 11.39 -3.83
N PRO A 464 3.71 11.40 -2.54
CA PRO A 464 3.35 12.66 -1.88
C PRO A 464 4.56 13.53 -1.56
N GLY A 465 4.38 14.85 -1.70
CA GLY A 465 5.42 15.86 -1.54
C GLY A 465 6.13 15.88 -0.19
N CYS A 466 5.51 15.35 0.86
CA CYS A 466 6.11 15.25 2.19
C CYS A 466 7.17 14.13 2.32
N ASN A 467 7.28 13.26 1.31
CA ASN A 467 8.23 12.14 1.30
C ASN A 467 8.53 11.72 -0.14
N MET A 468 9.41 12.42 -0.80
CA MET A 468 9.81 12.14 -2.18
C MET A 468 11.31 12.44 -2.39
N ALA A 469 11.94 11.65 -3.24
CA ALA A 469 13.34 11.84 -3.63
C ALA A 469 13.50 11.60 -5.12
N PHE A 470 14.47 12.26 -5.75
CA PHE A 470 14.74 12.17 -7.19
C PHE A 470 16.24 12.18 -7.45
N TRP A 471 16.69 11.52 -8.52
CA TRP A 471 18.00 11.83 -9.07
C TRP A 471 18.05 13.30 -9.47
N LYS A 472 19.03 14.03 -8.98
CA LYS A 472 19.16 15.48 -9.24
C LYS A 472 19.19 15.78 -10.72
N ARG A 473 19.98 15.02 -11.50
CA ARG A 473 20.11 15.20 -12.96
C ARG A 473 18.76 15.11 -13.68
N ASP A 474 17.94 14.09 -13.32
CA ASP A 474 16.66 13.86 -14.00
C ASP A 474 15.61 14.92 -13.59
N LEU A 475 15.71 15.43 -12.36
CA LEU A 475 14.87 16.52 -11.89
C LEU A 475 15.24 17.85 -12.57
N GLU A 476 16.52 18.13 -12.77
CA GLU A 476 17.03 19.29 -13.51
C GLU A 476 16.65 19.23 -14.98
N ASP A 477 16.72 18.05 -15.61
CA ASP A 477 16.37 17.83 -17.02
C ASP A 477 14.91 18.17 -17.33
N ILE A 478 13.99 17.91 -16.38
CA ILE A 478 12.59 18.31 -16.55
C ILE A 478 12.31 19.75 -16.08
N GLY A 479 13.33 20.51 -15.65
CA GLY A 479 13.21 21.89 -15.22
C GLY A 479 12.71 22.07 -13.77
N GLY A 480 12.77 21.04 -12.93
CA GLY A 480 12.34 21.08 -11.52
C GLY A 480 10.84 21.22 -11.35
N PHE A 481 10.43 21.77 -10.21
CA PHE A 481 9.03 22.05 -9.86
C PHE A 481 8.51 23.28 -10.56
N ASP A 482 7.26 23.28 -11.00
CA ASP A 482 6.64 24.44 -11.66
C ASP A 482 6.18 25.47 -10.60
N PRO A 483 6.72 26.71 -10.65
CA PRO A 483 6.39 27.76 -9.68
C PRO A 483 4.90 28.18 -9.63
N ILE A 484 4.08 27.77 -10.60
CA ILE A 484 2.64 28.03 -10.58
C ILE A 484 1.96 27.35 -9.38
N PHE A 485 2.53 26.25 -8.90
CA PHE A 485 2.03 25.51 -7.73
C PHE A 485 2.63 26.09 -6.46
N THR A 486 1.98 27.09 -5.88
CA THR A 486 2.50 27.79 -4.69
C THR A 486 2.18 27.11 -3.36
N LYS A 487 1.17 26.22 -3.30
CA LYS A 487 0.68 25.61 -2.05
C LYS A 487 0.52 24.09 -2.09
N ALA A 488 0.16 23.53 -3.22
CA ALA A 488 -0.08 22.11 -3.42
C ALA A 488 -0.17 21.78 -4.91
N GLY A 489 -0.11 20.50 -5.27
CA GLY A 489 -0.23 19.97 -6.63
C GLY A 489 1.07 19.87 -7.39
N ASP A 490 2.15 20.40 -6.85
CA ASP A 490 3.51 20.31 -7.38
C ASP A 490 4.06 18.89 -7.39
N ASP A 491 3.72 18.10 -6.39
CA ASP A 491 4.04 16.66 -6.29
C ASP A 491 3.33 15.84 -7.37
N VAL A 492 2.08 16.15 -7.64
CA VAL A 492 1.32 15.50 -8.74
C VAL A 492 1.89 15.89 -10.09
N ASP A 493 2.14 17.20 -10.30
CA ASP A 493 2.71 17.74 -11.53
C ASP A 493 4.06 17.12 -11.88
N ILE A 494 4.98 17.09 -10.91
CA ILE A 494 6.33 16.53 -11.13
C ILE A 494 6.27 15.04 -11.49
N CYS A 495 5.43 14.26 -10.79
CA CYS A 495 5.25 12.84 -11.08
C CYS A 495 4.70 12.61 -12.49
N TRP A 496 3.67 13.35 -12.88
CA TRP A 496 3.09 13.19 -14.23
C TRP A 496 4.06 13.60 -15.32
N ARG A 497 4.83 14.69 -15.17
CA ARG A 497 5.85 15.10 -16.13
C ARG A 497 6.97 14.07 -16.31
N LEU A 498 7.39 13.42 -15.22
CA LEU A 498 8.36 12.33 -15.28
C LEU A 498 7.80 11.11 -16.03
N LEU A 499 6.58 10.69 -15.69
CA LEU A 499 5.91 9.55 -16.34
C LEU A 499 5.63 9.82 -17.82
N GLU A 500 5.27 11.05 -18.21
CA GLU A 500 5.05 11.45 -19.61
C GLU A 500 6.33 11.36 -20.45
N ARG A 501 7.50 11.52 -19.83
CA ARG A 501 8.81 11.29 -20.48
C ARG A 501 9.22 9.79 -20.52
N GLY A 502 8.37 8.91 -19.98
CA GLY A 502 8.62 7.46 -19.94
C GLY A 502 9.49 7.00 -18.79
N TYR A 503 9.78 7.87 -17.83
CA TYR A 503 10.48 7.50 -16.60
C TYR A 503 9.58 6.68 -15.66
N GLN A 504 10.20 5.96 -14.73
CA GLN A 504 9.50 5.22 -13.69
C GLN A 504 9.75 5.84 -12.31
N ILE A 505 8.73 5.81 -11.46
CA ILE A 505 8.80 6.26 -10.07
C ILE A 505 8.61 5.05 -9.18
N GLY A 506 9.56 4.83 -8.26
CA GLY A 506 9.51 3.75 -7.27
C GLY A 506 8.80 4.16 -5.97
N PHE A 507 8.47 3.17 -5.19
CA PHE A 507 7.93 3.35 -3.86
C PHE A 507 8.54 2.33 -2.90
N ASN A 508 9.17 2.81 -1.81
CA ASN A 508 9.67 1.94 -0.76
C ASN A 508 8.79 2.05 0.49
N PRO A 509 8.09 0.98 0.88
CA PRO A 509 7.19 0.99 2.04
C PRO A 509 7.87 1.24 3.38
N SER A 510 9.19 1.22 3.45
CA SER A 510 9.98 1.46 4.66
C SER A 510 10.82 2.74 4.66
N ALA A 511 10.83 3.47 3.54
CA ALA A 511 11.30 4.85 3.50
C ALA A 511 10.30 5.77 4.23
N LEU A 512 10.23 5.62 5.53
CA LEU A 512 9.15 6.14 6.39
C LEU A 512 9.42 7.56 6.85
N VAL A 513 8.39 8.40 6.79
CA VAL A 513 8.33 9.67 7.52
C VAL A 513 7.08 9.72 8.42
N TRP A 514 7.16 10.47 9.50
CA TRP A 514 6.04 10.78 10.38
C TRP A 514 5.55 12.18 10.03
N HIS A 515 4.28 12.31 9.62
CA HIS A 515 3.76 13.57 9.11
C HIS A 515 2.55 14.03 9.92
N HIS A 516 2.65 15.22 10.56
CA HIS A 516 1.60 15.82 11.35
C HIS A 516 0.35 16.10 10.53
N ARG A 517 -0.80 15.72 11.07
CA ARG A 517 -2.09 16.02 10.45
C ARG A 517 -2.69 17.29 11.04
N ARG A 518 -3.64 17.86 10.33
CA ARG A 518 -4.27 19.11 10.74
C ARG A 518 -4.98 18.94 12.09
N PRO A 519 -4.65 19.76 13.09
CA PRO A 519 -5.11 19.58 14.47
C PRO A 519 -6.58 20.01 14.71
N SER A 520 -7.24 20.56 13.68
CA SER A 520 -8.65 21.00 13.78
C SER A 520 -9.38 20.84 12.44
N ALA A 521 -10.71 20.71 12.49
CA ALA A 521 -11.57 20.66 11.31
C ALA A 521 -11.48 21.95 10.46
N ARG A 522 -11.24 23.11 11.11
CA ARG A 522 -11.04 24.39 10.40
C ARG A 522 -9.74 24.39 9.56
N ASN A 523 -8.65 23.87 10.12
CA ASN A 523 -7.39 23.77 9.40
C ASN A 523 -7.47 22.71 8.29
N TYR A 524 -8.18 21.62 8.52
CA TYR A 524 -8.48 20.62 7.51
C TYR A 524 -9.31 21.23 6.35
N TRP A 525 -10.37 21.99 6.63
CA TRP A 525 -11.14 22.70 5.62
C TRP A 525 -10.25 23.60 4.74
N ARG A 526 -9.39 24.43 5.37
CA ARG A 526 -8.48 25.31 4.64
C ARG A 526 -7.53 24.55 3.72
N GLN A 527 -7.01 23.41 4.20
CA GLN A 527 -6.15 22.53 3.40
C GLN A 527 -6.90 21.97 2.20
N GLN A 528 -8.12 21.44 2.40
CA GLN A 528 -8.92 20.88 1.31
C GLN A 528 -9.34 21.92 0.27
N VAL A 529 -9.62 23.18 0.69
CA VAL A 529 -9.82 24.31 -0.24
C VAL A 529 -8.56 24.56 -1.09
N GLY A 530 -7.37 24.49 -0.48
CA GLY A 530 -6.10 24.60 -1.19
C GLY A 530 -5.91 23.50 -2.23
N TYR A 531 -6.26 22.27 -1.89
CA TYR A 531 -6.20 21.13 -2.82
C TYR A 531 -7.17 21.27 -3.98
N GLY A 532 -8.42 21.69 -3.73
CA GLY A 532 -9.39 21.96 -4.78
C GLY A 532 -8.93 23.06 -5.74
N PHE A 533 -8.25 24.10 -5.22
CA PHE A 533 -7.64 25.13 -6.06
C PHE A 533 -6.50 24.57 -6.92
N ALA A 534 -5.62 23.75 -6.33
CA ALA A 534 -4.51 23.12 -7.04
C ALA A 534 -5.00 22.19 -8.17
N GLU A 535 -6.12 21.47 -7.97
CA GLU A 535 -6.73 20.65 -9.02
C GLU A 535 -7.10 21.47 -10.26
N THR A 536 -7.44 22.75 -10.12
CA THR A 536 -7.73 23.62 -11.26
C THR A 536 -6.48 23.96 -12.07
N LEU A 537 -5.34 24.10 -11.39
CA LEU A 537 -4.06 24.34 -12.07
C LEU A 537 -3.57 23.08 -12.77
N LEU A 538 -3.72 21.93 -12.11
CA LEU A 538 -3.39 20.63 -12.69
C LEU A 538 -4.22 20.33 -13.93
N GLU A 539 -5.53 20.60 -13.91
CA GLU A 539 -6.38 20.37 -15.06
C GLU A 539 -6.01 21.25 -16.26
N LYS A 540 -5.69 22.53 -16.02
CA LYS A 540 -5.23 23.43 -17.07
C LYS A 540 -3.92 22.97 -17.71
N LYS A 541 -3.02 22.39 -16.91
CA LYS A 541 -1.70 21.92 -17.35
C LYS A 541 -1.73 20.52 -17.94
N HIS A 542 -2.51 19.60 -17.35
CA HIS A 542 -2.62 18.19 -17.71
C HIS A 542 -4.08 17.80 -18.05
N PRO A 543 -4.71 18.40 -19.07
CA PRO A 543 -6.13 18.14 -19.38
C PRO A 543 -6.42 16.67 -19.72
N ASN A 544 -5.42 15.93 -20.21
CA ASN A 544 -5.50 14.50 -20.50
C ASN A 544 -5.61 13.61 -19.25
N LYS A 545 -5.26 14.13 -18.07
CA LYS A 545 -5.41 13.45 -16.78
C LYS A 545 -6.77 13.70 -16.13
N PHE A 546 -7.65 14.39 -16.79
CA PHE A 546 -8.99 14.69 -16.31
C PHE A 546 -10.04 14.19 -17.29
N ASN A 547 -11.18 13.75 -16.77
CA ASN A 547 -12.30 13.37 -17.62
C ASN A 547 -13.02 14.65 -18.15
N PRO A 548 -13.93 14.53 -19.13
CA PRO A 548 -14.66 15.68 -19.67
C PRO A 548 -15.48 16.48 -18.63
N TRP A 549 -15.67 15.93 -17.43
CA TRP A 549 -16.41 16.53 -16.33
C TRP A 549 -15.47 17.21 -15.31
N GLY A 550 -14.14 17.22 -15.57
CA GLY A 550 -13.14 17.87 -14.72
C GLY A 550 -12.69 17.06 -13.51
N HIS A 551 -12.90 15.74 -13.50
CA HIS A 551 -12.43 14.86 -12.43
C HIS A 551 -11.13 14.17 -12.81
N THR A 552 -10.20 14.10 -11.87
CA THR A 552 -8.89 13.45 -12.05
C THR A 552 -9.05 11.95 -12.32
N ILE A 553 -8.37 11.45 -13.34
CA ILE A 553 -8.32 10.04 -13.71
C ILE A 553 -6.96 9.49 -13.28
N TRP A 554 -6.96 8.65 -12.25
CA TRP A 554 -5.78 7.91 -11.85
C TRP A 554 -5.73 6.57 -12.59
N ALA A 555 -4.59 6.26 -13.19
CA ALA A 555 -4.33 4.94 -13.78
C ALA A 555 -4.07 3.91 -12.67
N GLY A 556 -3.41 4.34 -11.62
CA GLY A 556 -3.00 3.53 -10.49
C GLY A 556 -4.08 3.30 -9.43
N ARG A 557 -3.67 2.61 -8.37
CA ARG A 557 -4.47 2.33 -7.18
C ARG A 557 -4.03 3.24 -6.03
N ILE A 558 -5.00 3.86 -5.36
CA ILE A 558 -4.76 4.67 -4.16
C ILE A 558 -4.69 3.74 -2.95
N TYR A 559 -3.58 3.81 -2.20
CA TYR A 559 -3.42 3.17 -0.92
C TYR A 559 -3.48 4.24 0.18
N GLY A 560 -4.35 4.05 1.16
CA GLY A 560 -4.50 5.01 2.26
C GLY A 560 -5.18 4.39 3.48
N PRO A 561 -5.05 5.03 4.65
CA PRO A 561 -5.60 4.53 5.92
C PRO A 561 -7.11 4.69 6.06
N TYR A 562 -7.77 5.31 5.10
CA TYR A 562 -9.21 5.53 5.12
C TYR A 562 -9.95 4.47 4.29
N PRO A 563 -11.12 4.01 4.75
CA PRO A 563 -11.89 2.99 4.07
C PRO A 563 -12.52 3.54 2.78
N PHE A 564 -12.51 2.72 1.73
CA PHE A 564 -13.31 2.97 0.55
C PHE A 564 -14.73 2.44 0.74
N PHE A 565 -15.70 3.23 0.34
CA PHE A 565 -17.10 2.84 0.40
C PHE A 565 -17.40 1.63 -0.51
N ARG A 566 -17.87 0.53 0.08
CA ARG A 566 -18.22 -0.71 -0.61
C ARG A 566 -19.68 -1.06 -0.32
N LEU A 567 -20.54 -0.90 -1.31
CA LEU A 567 -21.97 -1.23 -1.20
C LEU A 567 -22.29 -2.67 -1.57
N PHE A 568 -21.69 -3.16 -2.64
CA PHE A 568 -21.97 -4.47 -3.22
C PHE A 568 -20.68 -5.08 -3.74
N GLY A 569 -20.43 -6.30 -3.39
CA GLY A 569 -19.30 -7.08 -3.86
C GLY A 569 -18.81 -7.97 -2.75
N GLN A 570 -19.15 -9.26 -2.86
CA GLN A 570 -18.42 -10.26 -2.07
C GLN A 570 -17.09 -10.50 -2.75
N PRO A 571 -16.01 -10.57 -2.00
CA PRO A 571 -14.72 -10.94 -2.56
C PRO A 571 -14.81 -12.35 -3.13
N LEU A 572 -14.38 -12.53 -4.37
CA LEU A 572 -14.27 -13.83 -4.99
C LEU A 572 -12.96 -14.48 -4.56
N ILE A 573 -13.03 -15.62 -3.93
CA ILE A 573 -11.88 -16.47 -3.62
C ILE A 573 -11.71 -17.40 -4.82
N TYR A 574 -10.56 -17.31 -5.50
CA TYR A 574 -10.22 -18.24 -6.56
C TYR A 574 -9.76 -19.58 -5.97
N GLU A 575 -10.32 -20.65 -6.46
CA GLU A 575 -9.89 -22.01 -6.18
C GLU A 575 -9.77 -22.73 -7.52
N GLY A 576 -8.53 -22.97 -7.96
CA GLY A 576 -8.27 -23.65 -9.23
C GLY A 576 -7.97 -25.15 -9.06
N LEU A 577 -7.91 -25.87 -10.18
CA LEU A 577 -7.57 -27.29 -10.28
C LEU A 577 -6.20 -27.66 -9.64
N TRP A 578 -5.31 -26.70 -9.50
CA TRP A 578 -3.96 -26.84 -8.94
C TRP A 578 -3.87 -26.46 -7.46
N GLY A 579 -4.99 -26.47 -6.74
CA GLY A 579 -5.03 -26.05 -5.35
C GLY A 579 -4.91 -24.53 -5.21
N SER A 580 -4.37 -24.08 -4.10
CA SER A 580 -4.13 -22.68 -3.82
C SER A 580 -2.93 -22.21 -4.65
N ALA A 581 -3.17 -21.51 -5.75
CA ALA A 581 -2.10 -20.79 -6.44
C ALA A 581 -1.50 -19.73 -5.51
N GLY A 582 -0.16 -19.62 -5.51
CA GLY A 582 0.59 -18.77 -4.58
C GLY A 582 0.35 -17.27 -4.65
N PHE A 583 -0.61 -16.78 -5.43
CA PHE A 583 -0.94 -15.37 -5.61
C PHE A 583 -2.45 -15.19 -5.84
N GLN A 584 -3.23 -15.60 -4.88
CA GLN A 584 -4.66 -15.31 -4.93
C GLN A 584 -4.93 -13.92 -4.42
N SER A 585 -4.94 -12.93 -5.32
CA SER A 585 -5.60 -11.68 -5.00
C SER A 585 -7.10 -11.91 -5.01
N MET A 586 -7.78 -11.59 -3.92
CA MET A 586 -9.20 -11.39 -3.98
C MET A 586 -9.47 -10.31 -5.01
N TYR A 587 -10.26 -10.64 -6.01
CA TYR A 587 -10.82 -9.65 -6.92
C TYR A 587 -11.83 -8.80 -6.15
N ASP A 588 -11.32 -7.92 -5.34
CA ASP A 588 -12.13 -6.86 -4.78
C ASP A 588 -12.55 -5.94 -5.94
N PRO A 589 -13.83 -5.73 -6.21
CA PRO A 589 -14.24 -4.77 -7.21
C PRO A 589 -13.61 -3.43 -6.83
N LYS A 590 -12.65 -2.99 -7.65
CA LYS A 590 -11.88 -1.77 -7.42
C LYS A 590 -12.84 -0.61 -7.23
N GLY A 591 -12.73 0.06 -6.10
CA GLY A 591 -13.41 1.30 -5.74
C GLY A 591 -14.92 1.28 -6.00
N GLY A 592 -15.71 1.74 -5.10
CA GLY A 592 -17.16 1.59 -5.05
C GLY A 592 -17.97 2.22 -6.19
N GLY A 593 -17.45 2.24 -7.41
CA GLY A 593 -18.17 2.74 -8.57
C GLY A 593 -18.70 4.17 -8.35
N ILE A 594 -19.70 4.56 -9.15
CA ILE A 594 -20.29 5.90 -9.07
C ILE A 594 -20.98 6.17 -7.73
N PHE A 595 -21.52 5.15 -7.06
CA PHE A 595 -22.17 5.34 -5.77
C PHE A 595 -21.20 5.83 -4.68
N SER A 596 -19.92 5.48 -4.74
CA SER A 596 -18.93 6.07 -3.85
C SER A 596 -18.46 7.44 -4.33
N PHE A 597 -18.62 7.72 -5.60
CA PHE A 597 -18.18 8.96 -6.23
C PHE A 597 -19.20 10.09 -6.11
N LEU A 598 -20.50 9.78 -6.30
CA LEU A 598 -21.59 10.78 -6.29
C LEU A 598 -21.51 11.74 -5.09
N PRO A 599 -21.46 11.28 -3.81
CA PRO A 599 -21.44 12.19 -2.67
C PRO A 599 -20.19 13.08 -2.57
N ARG A 600 -19.20 12.83 -3.43
CA ARG A 600 -17.93 13.56 -3.49
C ARG A 600 -17.82 14.44 -4.73
N SER A 601 -18.84 14.47 -5.59
CA SER A 601 -18.82 15.22 -6.83
C SER A 601 -19.52 16.57 -6.70
N MET A 602 -18.98 17.59 -7.39
CA MET A 602 -19.56 18.93 -7.45
C MET A 602 -20.98 18.89 -8.07
N GLU A 603 -21.17 18.05 -9.08
CA GLU A 603 -22.44 17.86 -9.76
C GLU A 603 -23.55 17.39 -8.80
N TRP A 604 -23.20 16.51 -7.85
CA TRP A 604 -24.11 16.04 -6.81
C TRP A 604 -24.56 17.18 -5.90
N HIS A 605 -23.62 17.99 -5.43
CA HIS A 605 -23.91 19.11 -4.54
C HIS A 605 -24.75 20.18 -5.25
N VAL A 606 -24.45 20.48 -6.50
CA VAL A 606 -25.24 21.40 -7.31
C VAL A 606 -26.64 20.87 -7.58
N ALA A 607 -26.77 19.56 -7.89
CA ALA A 607 -28.08 18.92 -8.08
C ALA A 607 -28.93 18.96 -6.80
N LEU A 608 -28.34 18.67 -5.64
CA LEU A 608 -29.02 18.79 -4.36
C LEU A 608 -29.44 20.24 -4.07
N GLY A 609 -28.56 21.23 -4.32
CA GLY A 609 -28.87 22.63 -4.20
C GLY A 609 -30.04 23.05 -5.10
N LEU A 610 -30.06 22.54 -6.33
CA LEU A 610 -31.16 22.80 -7.29
C LEU A 610 -32.47 22.19 -6.80
N PHE A 611 -32.46 20.94 -6.32
CA PHE A 611 -33.66 20.31 -5.76
C PHE A 611 -34.16 21.03 -4.51
N ALA A 612 -33.26 21.50 -3.63
CA ALA A 612 -33.64 22.34 -2.51
C ALA A 612 -34.31 23.65 -2.96
N PHE A 613 -33.72 24.34 -3.96
CA PHE A 613 -34.28 25.55 -4.54
C PHE A 613 -35.64 25.32 -5.20
N LEU A 614 -35.78 24.27 -6.00
CA LEU A 614 -37.05 23.88 -6.60
C LEU A 614 -38.11 23.52 -5.56
N GLY A 615 -37.71 23.08 -4.39
CA GLY A 615 -38.59 22.82 -3.26
C GLY A 615 -39.40 24.04 -2.80
N PHE A 616 -38.93 25.25 -3.03
CA PHE A 616 -39.71 26.49 -2.78
C PHE A 616 -40.89 26.65 -3.75
N PHE A 617 -40.82 26.03 -4.92
CA PHE A 617 -41.88 26.11 -5.94
C PHE A 617 -42.75 24.86 -5.96
N THR A 618 -42.19 23.71 -5.65
CA THR A 618 -42.91 22.44 -5.61
C THR A 618 -42.40 21.51 -4.50
N PRO A 619 -43.26 21.14 -3.53
CA PRO A 619 -42.85 20.27 -2.43
C PRO A 619 -42.29 18.91 -2.90
N TRP A 620 -42.68 18.43 -4.05
CA TRP A 620 -42.20 17.16 -4.62
C TRP A 620 -40.69 17.14 -4.91
N ALA A 621 -40.11 18.32 -5.16
CA ALA A 621 -38.67 18.44 -5.35
C ALA A 621 -37.88 18.20 -4.05
N LEU A 622 -38.52 18.30 -2.88
CA LEU A 622 -37.93 17.99 -1.60
C LEU A 622 -37.72 16.48 -1.40
N LEU A 623 -38.44 15.62 -2.11
CA LEU A 623 -38.24 14.16 -2.01
C LEU A 623 -36.85 13.74 -2.54
N PRO A 624 -36.41 14.07 -3.79
CA PRO A 624 -35.07 13.75 -4.26
C PRO A 624 -33.98 14.48 -3.47
N PHE A 625 -34.27 15.71 -2.98
CA PHE A 625 -33.36 16.39 -2.05
C PHE A 625 -33.15 15.60 -0.76
N ALA A 626 -34.23 15.23 -0.07
CA ALA A 626 -34.16 14.44 1.17
C ALA A 626 -33.49 13.09 0.95
N ALA A 627 -33.82 12.39 -0.14
CA ALA A 627 -33.19 11.12 -0.50
C ALA A 627 -31.68 11.28 -0.74
N GLY A 628 -31.27 12.34 -1.43
CA GLY A 628 -29.86 12.63 -1.70
C GLY A 628 -29.09 13.00 -0.44
N VAL A 629 -29.67 13.80 0.47
CA VAL A 629 -29.08 14.14 1.77
C VAL A 629 -28.96 12.88 2.64
N ALA A 630 -30.01 12.06 2.70
CA ALA A 630 -29.98 10.79 3.44
C ALA A 630 -28.90 9.84 2.90
N TYR A 631 -28.75 9.76 1.57
CA TYR A 631 -27.70 8.98 0.94
C TYR A 631 -26.31 9.49 1.28
N THR A 632 -26.07 10.80 1.23
CA THR A 632 -24.79 11.43 1.60
C THR A 632 -24.45 11.15 3.07
N ALA A 633 -25.42 11.31 3.97
CA ALA A 633 -25.26 11.02 5.38
C ALA A 633 -24.93 9.53 5.62
N TRP A 634 -25.66 8.63 4.97
CA TRP A 634 -25.40 7.20 5.03
C TRP A 634 -24.01 6.83 4.50
N TYR A 635 -23.60 7.42 3.37
CA TYR A 635 -22.23 7.25 2.85
C TYR A 635 -21.17 7.64 3.89
N CYS A 636 -21.29 8.82 4.51
CA CYS A 636 -20.34 9.30 5.53
C CYS A 636 -20.32 8.39 6.77
N LEU A 637 -21.50 7.91 7.21
CA LEU A 637 -21.61 7.01 8.34
C LEU A 637 -21.01 5.63 8.07
N VAL A 638 -21.20 5.08 6.86
CA VAL A 638 -20.60 3.80 6.47
C VAL A 638 -19.07 3.90 6.41
N CYS A 639 -18.55 4.97 5.81
CA CYS A 639 -17.09 5.22 5.78
C CYS A 639 -16.53 5.33 7.22
N ALA A 640 -17.20 6.11 8.08
CA ALA A 640 -16.78 6.24 9.48
C ALA A 640 -16.88 4.93 10.27
N ALA A 641 -17.89 4.09 9.99
CA ALA A 641 -18.05 2.78 10.64
C ALA A 641 -16.95 1.79 10.25
N GLN A 642 -16.41 1.90 9.04
CA GLN A 642 -15.33 1.05 8.53
C GLN A 642 -13.94 1.53 8.95
N ALA A 643 -13.80 2.77 9.45
CA ALA A 643 -12.50 3.32 9.86
C ALA A 643 -11.87 2.50 10.99
N ASN A 644 -10.58 2.20 10.88
CA ASN A 644 -9.80 1.54 11.92
C ASN A 644 -9.49 2.52 13.06
N LEU A 645 -10.07 2.31 14.23
CA LEU A 645 -9.92 3.18 15.41
C LEU A 645 -8.89 2.66 16.43
N ARG A 646 -8.04 1.71 16.05
CA ARG A 646 -7.16 1.02 17.00
C ARG A 646 -6.18 1.95 17.71
N SER A 647 -5.56 2.89 17.03
CA SER A 647 -4.59 3.83 17.58
C SER A 647 -5.26 4.97 18.38
N LEU A 648 -6.60 5.06 18.35
CA LEU A 648 -7.37 5.99 19.18
C LEU A 648 -7.63 5.36 20.56
N THR A 649 -6.61 5.25 21.39
CA THR A 649 -6.73 4.70 22.74
C THR A 649 -7.50 5.64 23.66
N ALA A 650 -8.57 5.14 24.28
CA ALA A 650 -9.23 5.83 25.38
C ALA A 650 -8.46 5.60 26.68
N PRO A 651 -8.29 6.61 27.53
CA PRO A 651 -7.53 6.50 28.77
C PRO A 651 -8.14 5.52 29.79
N THR A 652 -9.43 5.19 29.71
CA THR A 652 -10.11 4.25 30.61
C THR A 652 -11.07 3.32 29.87
N VAL A 653 -11.21 2.09 30.37
CA VAL A 653 -12.06 1.03 29.75
C VAL A 653 -13.53 1.47 29.68
N SER A 654 -14.04 2.17 30.70
CA SER A 654 -15.45 2.60 30.81
C SER A 654 -15.85 3.64 29.77
N LEU A 655 -14.92 4.43 29.23
CA LEU A 655 -15.19 5.50 28.26
C LEU A 655 -14.88 5.10 26.81
N ARG A 656 -14.41 3.89 26.55
CA ARG A 656 -14.00 3.44 25.20
C ARG A 656 -15.10 3.55 24.15
N TRP A 657 -16.34 3.25 24.50
CA TRP A 657 -17.45 3.32 23.55
C TRP A 657 -17.80 4.76 23.17
N ILE A 658 -17.78 5.71 24.12
CA ILE A 658 -18.02 7.13 23.88
C ILE A 658 -16.93 7.69 22.97
N HIS A 659 -15.67 7.39 23.26
CA HIS A 659 -14.54 7.78 22.41
C HIS A 659 -14.66 7.24 20.99
N ARG A 660 -15.02 5.97 20.84
CA ARG A 660 -15.26 5.37 19.52
C ARG A 660 -16.41 6.06 18.78
N LEU A 661 -17.52 6.33 19.46
CA LEU A 661 -18.66 7.01 18.86
C LEU A 661 -18.30 8.44 18.44
N ARG A 662 -17.63 9.18 19.32
CA ARG A 662 -17.15 10.55 19.04
C ARG A 662 -16.17 10.56 17.87
N SER A 663 -15.25 9.60 17.78
CA SER A 663 -14.29 9.51 16.69
C SER A 663 -14.99 9.19 15.37
N ARG A 664 -15.95 8.27 15.36
CA ARG A 664 -16.75 7.97 14.16
C ARG A 664 -17.59 9.17 13.72
N ALA A 665 -18.19 9.90 14.64
CA ALA A 665 -18.92 11.12 14.33
C ALA A 665 -18.01 12.18 13.70
N MET A 666 -16.80 12.38 14.24
CA MET A 666 -15.80 13.28 13.66
C MET A 666 -15.35 12.84 12.28
N ILE A 667 -15.05 11.55 12.08
CA ILE A 667 -14.65 11.01 10.77
C ILE A 667 -15.80 11.19 9.75
N ALA A 668 -17.06 10.90 10.13
CA ALA A 668 -18.22 11.13 9.27
C ALA A 668 -18.35 12.60 8.88
N TRP A 669 -18.14 13.51 9.83
CA TRP A 669 -18.13 14.95 9.58
C TRP A 669 -17.03 15.39 8.62
N LEU A 670 -15.82 14.84 8.76
CA LEU A 670 -14.70 15.13 7.87
C LEU A 670 -14.94 14.59 6.45
N HIS A 671 -15.59 13.42 6.31
CA HIS A 671 -16.04 12.89 5.02
C HIS A 671 -17.07 13.77 4.32
N PHE A 672 -17.92 14.43 5.11
CA PHE A 672 -18.87 15.41 4.60
C PHE A 672 -18.20 16.73 4.21
N LEU A 673 -17.23 17.20 5.01
CA LEU A 673 -16.55 18.49 4.77
C LEU A 673 -15.58 18.45 3.58
N GLU A 674 -14.89 17.33 3.34
CA GLU A 674 -13.83 17.24 2.32
C GLU A 674 -14.33 17.64 0.92
N PRO A 675 -15.40 17.03 0.38
CA PRO A 675 -15.84 17.35 -0.97
C PRO A 675 -16.33 18.80 -1.09
N LEU A 676 -17.03 19.31 -0.08
CA LEU A 676 -17.51 20.70 -0.08
C LEU A 676 -16.35 21.72 -0.09
N ALA A 677 -15.31 21.44 0.69
CA ALA A 677 -14.13 22.30 0.74
C ALA A 677 -13.36 22.27 -0.59
N ARG A 678 -13.22 21.08 -1.21
CA ARG A 678 -12.58 20.95 -2.52
C ARG A 678 -13.39 21.65 -3.61
N ASP A 679 -14.70 21.48 -3.63
CA ASP A 679 -15.57 22.15 -4.59
C ASP A 679 -15.46 23.67 -4.47
N TRP A 680 -15.41 24.19 -3.24
CA TRP A 680 -15.18 25.62 -3.01
C TRP A 680 -13.82 26.07 -3.56
N GLY A 681 -12.79 25.27 -3.39
CA GLY A 681 -11.47 25.52 -3.98
C GLY A 681 -11.48 25.51 -5.50
N ARG A 682 -12.16 24.52 -6.11
CA ARG A 682 -12.34 24.41 -7.56
C ARG A 682 -13.07 25.62 -8.15
N VAL A 683 -14.18 26.04 -7.53
CA VAL A 683 -14.92 27.23 -7.96
C VAL A 683 -14.04 28.47 -7.90
N LYS A 684 -13.25 28.66 -6.82
CA LYS A 684 -12.29 29.76 -6.72
C LYS A 684 -11.22 29.75 -7.83
N GLY A 685 -10.83 28.56 -8.29
CA GLY A 685 -9.88 28.38 -9.38
C GLY A 685 -10.48 28.50 -10.78
N GLY A 686 -11.82 28.70 -10.87
CA GLY A 686 -12.55 28.83 -12.13
C GLY A 686 -13.02 27.51 -12.73
N LEU A 687 -13.07 26.41 -11.95
CA LEU A 687 -13.70 25.16 -12.33
C LEU A 687 -15.21 25.25 -12.12
N THR A 688 -15.96 24.95 -13.17
CA THR A 688 -17.44 24.87 -13.12
C THR A 688 -17.91 23.43 -13.36
N PRO A 689 -19.03 23.00 -12.76
CA PRO A 689 -19.60 21.68 -13.05
C PRO A 689 -20.01 21.56 -14.53
N TRP A 690 -20.06 20.32 -15.02
CA TRP A 690 -20.50 19.97 -16.40
C TRP A 690 -19.77 20.66 -17.55
N ARG A 691 -18.55 21.11 -17.36
CA ARG A 691 -17.81 21.65 -18.48
C ARG A 691 -17.21 20.52 -19.33
N CYS A 692 -17.47 20.58 -20.61
CA CYS A 692 -16.80 19.78 -21.62
C CYS A 692 -15.61 20.60 -22.13
N THR A 693 -14.39 20.30 -21.67
CA THR A 693 -13.20 20.84 -22.32
C THR A 693 -12.98 20.07 -23.63
N PRO A 694 -12.96 20.76 -24.80
CA PRO A 694 -12.58 20.09 -26.04
C PRO A 694 -11.11 19.71 -25.93
N THR A 695 -10.82 18.42 -25.93
CA THR A 695 -9.45 17.93 -26.06
C THR A 695 -8.97 18.21 -27.48
N ASN A 696 -7.88 18.93 -27.63
CA ASN A 696 -7.33 19.40 -28.92
C ASN A 696 -6.95 18.28 -29.92
N GLY A 697 -7.27 17.02 -29.64
CA GLY A 697 -7.00 15.87 -30.50
C GLY A 697 -8.18 15.39 -31.36
N ASP A 698 -9.40 15.89 -31.15
CA ASP A 698 -10.61 15.27 -31.72
C ASP A 698 -11.12 15.87 -33.05
N ALA A 699 -10.49 16.91 -33.57
CA ALA A 699 -11.04 17.64 -34.73
C ALA A 699 -11.02 16.83 -36.05
N ASN A 700 -10.21 15.78 -36.16
CA ASN A 700 -10.03 15.05 -37.43
C ASN A 700 -10.58 13.62 -37.48
N LEU A 701 -11.18 13.12 -36.42
CA LEU A 701 -11.68 11.71 -36.37
C LEU A 701 -13.22 11.58 -36.32
N CYS A 702 -13.96 12.68 -36.41
CA CYS A 702 -15.40 12.70 -36.13
C CYS A 702 -16.33 12.57 -37.37
N ALA A 703 -15.83 12.19 -38.53
CA ALA A 703 -16.66 12.20 -39.76
C ALA A 703 -17.14 10.83 -40.25
N SER A 704 -17.07 9.74 -39.48
CA SER A 704 -17.58 8.46 -39.94
C SER A 704 -18.71 7.85 -39.11
N ARG A 705 -19.93 8.00 -39.62
CA ARG A 705 -21.06 7.05 -39.51
C ARG A 705 -21.47 6.60 -38.09
N TRP A 706 -21.81 7.56 -37.21
CA TRP A 706 -22.28 7.23 -35.87
C TRP A 706 -23.66 6.55 -35.82
N TRP A 707 -24.56 6.70 -36.81
CA TRP A 707 -25.90 6.09 -36.84
C TRP A 707 -25.95 4.62 -37.28
N GLN A 708 -24.85 4.01 -37.71
CA GLN A 708 -24.87 2.63 -38.16
C GLN A 708 -24.72 1.58 -37.04
N ARG A 709 -24.42 1.97 -35.78
CA ARG A 709 -24.19 1.04 -34.70
C ARG A 709 -24.87 1.46 -33.39
N TRP A 710 -26.17 1.35 -33.35
CA TRP A 710 -27.01 1.79 -32.23
C TRP A 710 -27.09 0.79 -31.06
N HIS A 711 -26.05 0.04 -30.72
CA HIS A 711 -26.04 -0.85 -29.56
C HIS A 711 -24.98 -0.48 -28.52
N PRO A 712 -25.36 0.13 -27.36
CA PRO A 712 -24.46 0.32 -26.22
C PRO A 712 -24.21 -0.97 -25.44
N LEU A 713 -24.86 -2.06 -25.81
CA LEU A 713 -24.68 -3.36 -25.20
C LEU A 713 -23.29 -3.91 -25.49
N ARG A 714 -22.80 -4.74 -24.59
CA ARG A 714 -21.49 -5.41 -24.65
C ARG A 714 -21.23 -5.97 -26.05
N ARG A 715 -20.20 -5.44 -26.70
CA ARG A 715 -19.73 -5.92 -28.01
C ARG A 715 -18.25 -6.24 -27.97
N THR A 716 -17.82 -7.20 -28.74
CA THR A 716 -16.43 -7.58 -28.88
C THR A 716 -15.99 -7.34 -30.32
N VAL A 717 -14.90 -6.60 -30.48
CA VAL A 717 -14.29 -6.33 -31.78
C VAL A 717 -12.92 -7.00 -31.76
N GLY A 718 -12.61 -7.77 -32.79
CA GLY A 718 -11.30 -8.42 -32.95
C GLY A 718 -10.62 -7.95 -34.23
N TRP A 719 -9.31 -7.75 -34.18
CA TRP A 719 -8.49 -7.46 -35.35
C TRP A 719 -7.12 -8.12 -35.22
N ALA A 720 -6.48 -8.34 -36.35
CA ALA A 720 -5.17 -8.95 -36.43
C ALA A 720 -4.19 -7.98 -37.06
N LEU A 721 -2.99 -7.87 -36.49
CA LEU A 721 -1.94 -7.01 -36.98
C LEU A 721 -0.73 -7.89 -37.30
N PRO A 722 -0.24 -7.88 -38.56
CA PRO A 722 0.99 -8.58 -38.93
C PRO A 722 2.20 -7.91 -38.24
N GLY A 723 3.08 -8.70 -37.67
CA GLY A 723 4.28 -8.24 -36.99
C GLY A 723 5.54 -9.01 -37.38
N SER A 724 6.68 -8.45 -37.03
CA SER A 724 8.00 -9.06 -37.18
C SER A 724 8.43 -9.92 -36.01
N THR A 725 9.58 -10.56 -36.08
CA THR A 725 10.19 -11.41 -35.04
C THR A 725 10.33 -10.79 -33.67
N GLU A 726 10.36 -9.45 -33.56
CA GLU A 726 10.57 -8.69 -32.32
C GLU A 726 9.27 -8.25 -31.64
N LEU A 727 8.11 -8.67 -32.18
CA LEU A 727 6.82 -8.32 -31.61
C LEU A 727 6.58 -9.12 -30.33
N GLU A 728 7.01 -8.55 -29.20
CA GLU A 728 6.72 -9.08 -27.87
C GLU A 728 5.45 -8.44 -27.30
N LYS A 729 4.61 -9.27 -26.68
CA LYS A 729 3.34 -8.84 -26.10
C LYS A 729 3.50 -7.66 -25.13
N HIS A 730 4.51 -7.73 -24.26
CA HIS A 730 4.71 -6.74 -23.19
C HIS A 730 5.17 -5.39 -23.77
N SER A 731 6.14 -5.41 -24.67
CA SER A 731 6.62 -4.22 -25.37
C SER A 731 5.52 -3.51 -26.18
N PHE A 732 4.70 -4.29 -26.88
CA PHE A 732 3.56 -3.75 -27.62
C PHE A 732 2.54 -3.08 -26.71
N LEU A 733 2.14 -3.75 -25.62
CA LEU A 733 1.17 -3.22 -24.67
C LEU A 733 1.68 -1.96 -23.95
N ASP A 734 2.98 -1.89 -23.65
CA ASP A 734 3.60 -0.68 -23.06
C ASP A 734 3.52 0.51 -24.03
N ARG A 735 3.91 0.33 -25.30
CA ARG A 735 3.78 1.38 -26.32
C ARG A 735 2.33 1.79 -26.56
N LEU A 736 1.43 0.81 -26.59
CA LEU A 736 -0.01 1.09 -26.72
C LEU A 736 -0.54 1.88 -25.53
N THR A 737 -0.08 1.57 -24.33
CA THR A 737 -0.42 2.33 -23.12
C THR A 737 0.04 3.77 -23.21
N LYS A 738 1.29 4.01 -23.64
CA LYS A 738 1.84 5.35 -23.84
C LYS A 738 1.05 6.14 -24.88
N GLN A 739 0.72 5.52 -26.00
CA GLN A 739 -0.06 6.16 -27.08
C GLN A 739 -1.49 6.48 -26.66
N LEU A 740 -2.16 5.57 -25.94
CA LEU A 740 -3.52 5.79 -25.42
C LEU A 740 -3.51 6.86 -24.32
N SER A 741 -2.52 6.87 -23.45
CA SER A 741 -2.38 7.89 -22.42
C SER A 741 -2.14 9.26 -23.02
N ALA A 742 -1.31 9.37 -24.05
CA ALA A 742 -1.08 10.62 -24.80
C ALA A 742 -2.35 11.13 -25.50
N SER A 743 -3.28 10.23 -25.86
CA SER A 743 -4.59 10.58 -26.41
C SER A 743 -5.70 10.80 -25.36
N GLY A 744 -5.34 10.93 -24.08
CA GLY A 744 -6.26 11.22 -23.00
C GLY A 744 -7.11 10.03 -22.51
N HIS A 745 -6.61 8.80 -22.69
CA HIS A 745 -7.28 7.61 -22.17
C HIS A 745 -6.61 7.18 -20.86
N ALA A 746 -7.40 6.84 -19.86
CA ALA A 746 -6.92 6.18 -18.66
C ALA A 746 -6.73 4.69 -18.95
N VAL A 747 -5.52 4.19 -18.82
CA VAL A 747 -5.16 2.81 -19.12
C VAL A 747 -4.72 2.12 -17.83
N GLY A 748 -5.42 1.06 -17.45
CA GLY A 748 -5.05 0.20 -16.33
C GLY A 748 -4.50 -1.13 -16.85
N TRP A 749 -3.37 -1.55 -16.28
CA TRP A 749 -2.78 -2.86 -16.55
C TRP A 749 -3.42 -3.94 -15.71
N ASN A 750 -3.48 -5.15 -16.27
CA ASN A 750 -3.90 -6.32 -15.52
C ASN A 750 -2.75 -6.83 -14.62
N SER A 751 -3.11 -7.27 -13.44
CA SER A 751 -2.25 -8.03 -12.55
C SER A 751 -2.33 -9.55 -12.84
N GLU A 752 -2.22 -9.96 -14.11
CA GLU A 752 -2.16 -11.34 -14.65
C GLU A 752 -3.34 -12.30 -14.39
N TRP A 753 -4.28 -11.96 -13.52
CA TRP A 753 -5.35 -12.85 -13.08
C TRP A 753 -6.74 -12.58 -13.70
N GLN A 754 -6.84 -11.58 -14.56
CA GLN A 754 -8.08 -11.26 -15.24
C GLN A 754 -7.99 -11.68 -16.71
N ASN A 755 -9.14 -11.86 -17.32
CA ASN A 755 -9.22 -12.26 -18.73
C ASN A 755 -9.06 -11.07 -19.72
N TRP A 756 -8.30 -10.05 -19.33
CA TRP A 756 -7.95 -8.89 -20.16
C TRP A 756 -6.55 -8.41 -19.81
N ASP A 757 -5.87 -7.79 -20.74
CA ASP A 757 -4.50 -7.26 -20.58
C ASP A 757 -4.50 -5.78 -20.20
N LEU A 758 -5.31 -4.98 -20.91
CA LEU A 758 -5.48 -3.55 -20.59
C LEU A 758 -6.96 -3.23 -20.39
N LYS A 759 -7.19 -2.31 -19.46
CA LYS A 759 -8.48 -1.70 -19.21
C LYS A 759 -8.42 -0.22 -19.55
N ILE A 760 -9.22 0.20 -20.53
CA ILE A 760 -9.13 1.54 -21.12
C ILE A 760 -10.43 2.27 -20.84
N ARG A 761 -10.32 3.50 -20.37
CA ARG A 761 -11.45 4.41 -20.11
C ARG A 761 -11.10 5.82 -20.58
N ARG A 762 -12.09 6.56 -20.98
CA ARG A 762 -11.97 7.99 -21.30
C ARG A 762 -13.07 8.82 -20.65
N GLY A 763 -14.22 8.24 -20.43
CA GLY A 763 -15.39 8.88 -19.84
C GLY A 763 -15.97 8.09 -18.66
N ALA A 764 -17.21 8.42 -18.30
CA ALA A 764 -17.92 7.88 -17.15
C ALA A 764 -18.91 6.76 -17.49
N LEU A 765 -19.20 6.48 -18.77
CA LEU A 765 -20.27 5.59 -19.18
C LEU A 765 -19.79 4.26 -19.75
N GLY A 766 -18.56 4.20 -20.30
CA GLY A 766 -18.03 3.02 -20.96
C GLY A 766 -16.60 2.65 -20.57
N GLU A 767 -16.25 1.39 -20.80
CA GLU A 767 -14.89 0.88 -20.68
C GLU A 767 -14.57 -0.16 -21.74
N VAL A 768 -13.31 -0.25 -22.14
CA VAL A 768 -12.79 -1.28 -23.03
C VAL A 768 -11.88 -2.21 -22.26
N LEU A 769 -12.11 -3.51 -22.42
CA LEU A 769 -11.21 -4.57 -21.95
C LEU A 769 -10.49 -5.15 -23.15
N LEU A 770 -9.21 -4.86 -23.28
CA LEU A 770 -8.36 -5.32 -24.37
C LEU A 770 -7.67 -6.62 -23.98
N ARG A 771 -7.62 -7.57 -24.91
CA ARG A 771 -6.84 -8.81 -24.84
C ARG A 771 -5.93 -8.88 -26.05
N MET A 772 -4.74 -9.42 -25.86
CA MET A 772 -3.80 -9.61 -26.91
C MET A 772 -3.16 -11.01 -26.82
N VAL A 773 -3.02 -11.64 -27.96
CA VAL A 773 -2.21 -12.85 -28.14
C VAL A 773 -1.26 -12.63 -29.31
N VAL A 774 -0.03 -13.13 -29.18
CA VAL A 774 0.94 -13.17 -30.27
C VAL A 774 1.01 -14.61 -30.78
N GLU A 775 0.67 -14.79 -32.04
CA GLU A 775 0.71 -16.08 -32.73
C GLU A 775 2.04 -16.22 -33.50
N TYR A 776 2.59 -17.42 -33.45
CA TYR A 776 3.83 -17.79 -34.14
C TYR A 776 3.48 -18.64 -35.37
N HIS A 777 3.70 -18.09 -36.55
CA HIS A 777 3.33 -18.73 -37.83
C HIS A 777 4.53 -19.36 -38.57
N GLY A 778 5.56 -19.75 -37.83
CA GLY A 778 6.80 -20.34 -38.36
C GLY A 778 7.78 -19.29 -38.86
N GLY A 779 9.08 -19.50 -38.59
CA GLY A 779 10.13 -18.54 -38.90
C GLY A 779 9.96 -17.18 -38.24
N PRO A 780 10.30 -16.06 -38.88
CA PRO A 780 10.21 -14.73 -38.31
C PRO A 780 8.81 -14.11 -38.32
N ARG A 781 7.78 -14.85 -38.73
CA ARG A 781 6.42 -14.29 -38.87
C ARG A 781 5.64 -14.42 -37.57
N ARG A 782 5.30 -13.27 -36.95
CA ARG A 782 4.42 -13.18 -35.81
C ARG A 782 3.15 -12.40 -36.19
N MET A 783 2.04 -12.74 -35.58
CA MET A 783 0.78 -12.02 -35.74
C MET A 783 0.23 -11.66 -34.37
N ALA A 784 -0.03 -10.38 -34.14
CA ALA A 784 -0.73 -9.96 -32.96
C ALA A 784 -2.24 -10.00 -33.22
N ARG A 785 -2.97 -10.81 -32.46
CA ARG A 785 -4.42 -10.70 -32.40
C ARG A 785 -4.84 -9.93 -31.17
N LEU A 786 -5.66 -8.92 -31.42
CA LEU A 786 -6.25 -8.09 -30.38
C LEU A 786 -7.77 -8.30 -30.36
N SER A 787 -8.31 -8.32 -29.17
CA SER A 787 -9.75 -8.41 -28.95
C SER A 787 -10.17 -7.39 -27.91
N ALA A 788 -10.94 -6.40 -28.30
CA ALA A 788 -11.48 -5.38 -27.41
C ALA A 788 -12.94 -5.68 -27.09
N THR A 789 -13.23 -5.88 -25.82
CA THR A 789 -14.62 -5.97 -25.34
C THR A 789 -15.04 -4.62 -24.78
N ILE A 790 -15.90 -3.95 -25.50
CA ILE A 790 -16.48 -2.67 -25.14
C ILE A 790 -17.75 -2.94 -24.35
N ARG A 791 -17.88 -2.33 -23.18
CA ARG A 791 -19.08 -2.50 -22.35
C ARG A 791 -19.43 -1.21 -21.63
N PRO A 792 -20.73 -0.93 -21.42
CA PRO A 792 -21.16 0.09 -20.51
C PRO A 792 -20.69 -0.22 -19.09
N LEU A 793 -20.43 0.79 -18.30
CA LEU A 793 -20.22 0.62 -16.87
C LEU A 793 -21.52 0.13 -16.21
N LYS A 794 -21.41 -0.66 -15.15
CA LYS A 794 -22.58 -1.16 -14.40
C LYS A 794 -23.54 -0.05 -13.98
N PHE A 795 -22.98 1.10 -13.69
CA PHE A 795 -23.72 2.33 -13.38
C PHE A 795 -24.71 2.75 -14.46
N PHE A 796 -24.33 2.68 -15.73
CA PHE A 796 -25.25 3.03 -16.83
C PHE A 796 -26.56 2.24 -16.73
N TYR A 797 -26.48 0.93 -16.48
CA TYR A 797 -27.66 0.08 -16.32
C TYR A 797 -28.50 0.45 -15.10
N TRP A 798 -27.86 0.86 -14.00
CA TRP A 798 -28.58 1.31 -12.80
C TRP A 798 -29.32 2.62 -13.03
N VAL A 799 -28.68 3.59 -13.68
CA VAL A 799 -29.33 4.88 -13.99
C VAL A 799 -30.46 4.67 -14.99
N GLN A 800 -30.23 3.85 -16.01
CA GLN A 800 -31.28 3.50 -16.97
C GLN A 800 -32.46 2.79 -16.29
N GLY A 801 -32.19 1.84 -15.41
CA GLY A 801 -33.24 1.19 -14.61
C GLY A 801 -34.01 2.16 -13.72
N ALA A 802 -33.30 3.04 -13.03
CA ALA A 802 -33.91 4.04 -12.16
C ALA A 802 -34.78 5.05 -12.96
N THR A 803 -34.29 5.55 -14.10
CA THR A 803 -35.08 6.46 -14.97
C THR A 803 -36.29 5.78 -15.56
N ALA A 804 -36.17 4.49 -15.95
CA ALA A 804 -37.29 3.72 -16.44
C ALA A 804 -38.37 3.48 -15.37
N ILE A 805 -37.95 3.10 -14.15
CA ILE A 805 -38.85 2.90 -12.99
C ILE A 805 -39.55 4.22 -12.64
N PHE A 806 -38.77 5.33 -12.55
CA PHE A 806 -39.31 6.65 -12.27
C PHE A 806 -40.33 7.06 -13.34
N GLY A 807 -40.01 6.88 -14.63
CA GLY A 807 -40.94 7.14 -15.72
C GLY A 807 -42.22 6.32 -15.62
N MET A 808 -42.10 5.03 -15.32
CA MET A 808 -43.26 4.14 -15.15
C MET A 808 -44.18 4.61 -14.01
N VAL A 809 -43.58 4.97 -12.85
CA VAL A 809 -44.32 5.49 -11.69
C VAL A 809 -45.02 6.79 -12.04
N MET A 810 -44.36 7.73 -12.71
CA MET A 810 -44.95 9.01 -13.14
C MET A 810 -46.07 8.82 -14.17
N GLY A 811 -45.92 7.85 -15.07
CA GLY A 811 -46.97 7.46 -16.02
C GLY A 811 -48.23 6.92 -15.35
N VAL A 812 -48.03 6.01 -14.35
CA VAL A 812 -49.14 5.44 -13.56
C VAL A 812 -49.85 6.53 -12.71
N LEU A 813 -49.08 7.52 -12.22
CA LEU A 813 -49.64 8.65 -11.47
C LEU A 813 -50.31 9.71 -12.37
N GLY A 814 -50.35 9.51 -13.69
CA GLY A 814 -50.96 10.45 -14.64
C GLY A 814 -50.23 11.78 -14.76
N LEU A 815 -48.92 11.82 -14.49
CA LEU A 815 -48.10 13.02 -14.56
C LEU A 815 -47.29 13.06 -15.89
N PRO A 816 -47.80 13.68 -16.97
CA PRO A 816 -47.22 13.57 -18.30
C PRO A 816 -45.85 14.24 -18.42
N VAL A 817 -45.63 15.37 -17.74
CA VAL A 817 -44.40 16.13 -17.88
C VAL A 817 -43.20 15.37 -17.27
N PRO A 818 -43.24 14.88 -16.02
CA PRO A 818 -42.15 14.04 -15.47
C PRO A 818 -41.98 12.74 -16.27
N TYR A 819 -43.01 12.13 -16.79
CA TYR A 819 -42.93 10.95 -17.65
C TYR A 819 -42.12 11.24 -18.91
N LEU A 820 -42.46 12.30 -19.66
CA LEU A 820 -41.73 12.70 -20.87
C LEU A 820 -40.29 13.10 -20.59
N LEU A 821 -40.02 13.79 -19.48
CA LEU A 821 -38.68 14.13 -19.05
C LEU A 821 -37.83 12.87 -18.73
N SER A 822 -38.43 11.87 -18.11
CA SER A 822 -37.72 10.61 -17.83
C SER A 822 -37.40 9.84 -19.12
N LEU A 823 -38.29 9.82 -20.08
CA LEU A 823 -38.03 9.22 -21.40
C LEU A 823 -36.95 9.96 -22.17
N GLY A 824 -36.95 11.32 -22.12
CA GLY A 824 -35.92 12.15 -22.71
C GLY A 824 -34.54 11.88 -22.07
N LEU A 825 -34.45 11.80 -20.73
CA LEU A 825 -33.24 11.48 -20.03
C LEU A 825 -32.74 10.08 -20.34
N PHE A 826 -33.66 9.11 -20.42
CA PHE A 826 -33.32 7.74 -20.81
C PHE A 826 -32.66 7.70 -22.18
N ALA A 827 -33.28 8.37 -23.19
CA ALA A 827 -32.76 8.45 -24.55
C ALA A 827 -31.41 9.19 -24.62
N LEU A 828 -31.26 10.30 -23.92
CA LEU A 828 -30.00 11.07 -23.87
C LEU A 828 -28.85 10.25 -23.30
N LEU A 829 -29.06 9.55 -22.19
CA LEU A 829 -28.06 8.69 -21.57
C LEU A 829 -27.67 7.53 -22.51
N TRP A 830 -28.63 6.96 -23.23
CA TRP A 830 -28.38 5.92 -24.23
C TRP A 830 -27.51 6.43 -25.38
N ILE A 831 -27.84 7.59 -25.93
CA ILE A 831 -27.05 8.26 -26.97
C ILE A 831 -25.65 8.57 -26.50
N ALA A 832 -25.51 9.14 -25.30
CA ALA A 832 -24.22 9.49 -24.70
C ALA A 832 -23.32 8.25 -24.50
N CYS A 833 -23.90 7.15 -23.98
CA CYS A 833 -23.16 5.90 -23.78
C CYS A 833 -22.71 5.29 -25.12
N THR A 834 -23.56 5.31 -26.14
CA THR A 834 -23.21 4.82 -27.48
C THR A 834 -22.12 5.66 -28.14
N ALA A 835 -22.17 6.97 -27.98
CA ALA A 835 -21.16 7.87 -28.50
C ALA A 835 -19.80 7.64 -27.83
N GLU A 836 -19.78 7.48 -26.50
CA GLU A 836 -18.57 7.16 -25.74
C GLU A 836 -17.97 5.80 -26.12
N ALA A 837 -18.81 4.78 -26.26
CA ALA A 837 -18.40 3.45 -26.69
C ALA A 837 -17.75 3.45 -28.09
N ASN A 838 -18.31 4.22 -29.02
CA ASN A 838 -17.75 4.37 -30.37
C ASN A 838 -16.40 5.12 -30.36
N ARG A 839 -16.28 6.19 -29.57
CA ARG A 839 -15.00 6.91 -29.39
C ARG A 839 -13.90 6.04 -28.81
N LEU A 840 -14.23 5.25 -27.79
CA LEU A 840 -13.29 4.32 -27.17
C LEU A 840 -12.82 3.24 -28.16
N GLU A 841 -13.74 2.67 -28.97
CA GLU A 841 -13.37 1.70 -30.00
C GLU A 841 -12.40 2.30 -31.01
N THR A 842 -12.76 3.47 -31.58
CA THR A 842 -11.97 4.15 -32.59
C THR A 842 -10.59 4.54 -32.04
N GLY A 843 -10.53 5.02 -30.78
CA GLY A 843 -9.28 5.37 -30.10
C GLY A 843 -8.35 4.19 -29.93
N VAL A 844 -8.87 3.03 -29.47
CA VAL A 844 -8.08 1.82 -29.25
C VAL A 844 -7.58 1.20 -30.57
N VAL A 845 -8.44 1.14 -31.59
CA VAL A 845 -8.04 0.62 -32.91
C VAL A 845 -7.01 1.54 -33.57
N GLY A 846 -7.24 2.86 -33.53
CA GLY A 846 -6.29 3.85 -34.06
C GLY A 846 -4.93 3.80 -33.37
N ALA A 847 -4.89 3.79 -32.05
CA ALA A 847 -3.66 3.69 -31.28
C ALA A 847 -2.88 2.39 -31.56
N SER A 848 -3.57 1.24 -31.66
CA SER A 848 -2.92 -0.03 -31.96
C SER A 848 -2.32 -0.07 -33.38
N THR A 849 -2.98 0.55 -34.36
CA THR A 849 -2.48 0.66 -35.72
C THR A 849 -1.25 1.56 -35.78
N GLU A 850 -1.25 2.66 -35.03
CA GLU A 850 -0.11 3.58 -34.96
C GLU A 850 1.12 2.93 -34.30
N VAL A 851 0.93 2.17 -33.22
CA VAL A 851 2.02 1.41 -32.59
C VAL A 851 2.68 0.43 -33.57
N VAL A 852 1.89 -0.27 -34.39
CA VAL A 852 2.46 -1.16 -35.43
C VAL A 852 3.25 -0.36 -36.46
N ARG A 853 2.73 0.78 -36.89
CA ARG A 853 3.39 1.67 -37.84
C ARG A 853 4.74 2.16 -37.30
N GLN A 854 4.80 2.53 -36.03
CA GLN A 854 6.04 2.95 -35.37
C GLN A 854 7.07 1.82 -35.30
N LEU A 855 6.65 0.62 -34.93
CA LEU A 855 7.52 -0.58 -34.93
C LEU A 855 8.08 -0.93 -36.31
N GLU A 856 7.31 -0.75 -37.38
CA GLU A 856 7.75 -0.95 -38.74
C GLU A 856 8.73 0.14 -39.21
N LEU A 857 8.54 1.40 -38.81
CA LEU A 857 9.43 2.52 -39.14
C LEU A 857 10.79 2.39 -38.45
N GLU A 858 10.82 2.03 -37.16
CA GLU A 858 12.05 1.78 -36.40
C GLU A 858 12.89 0.70 -37.09
N ARG A 859 12.25 -0.36 -37.60
CA ARG A 859 12.92 -1.43 -38.34
C ARG A 859 13.54 -0.96 -39.64
N ARG A 860 12.91 0.00 -40.37
CA ARG A 860 13.48 0.55 -41.61
C ARG A 860 14.68 1.42 -41.35
N ASN A 861 14.74 2.06 -40.20
CA ASN A 861 15.86 2.95 -39.81
C ASN A 861 17.06 2.18 -39.22
N VAL A 862 16.89 0.93 -38.82
CA VAL A 862 17.98 0.05 -38.30
C VAL A 862 18.58 -0.81 -39.38
N ARG A 863 17.97 -0.92 -40.57
CA ARG A 863 18.53 -1.53 -41.78
C ARG A 863 19.12 -0.45 -42.66
#